data_fa61a5184b91e508810bcb2b77579a5d
#
_entry.id   fa61a5184b91e508810bcb2b77579a5d
#
_cell.length_a   1.000
_cell.length_b   1.000
_cell.length_c   1.000
_cell.angle_alpha   90.00
_cell.angle_beta   90.00
_cell.angle_gamma   90.00
#
_symmetry.space_group_name_H-M   'P 1'
#
loop_
_entity.id
_entity.type
_entity.pdbx_description
1 polymer ?
#
loop_
_entity_poly.entity_id
_entity_poly.type
_entity_poly.pdbx_seq_one_letter_code
_entity_poly.pdbx_strand_id
1 'polypeptide(L)'
;MALVLAVEISFAQDTLQSPHKGGVGLVLSGGGAKGLSHIGVIKALEENNIPIDYICGTSIGAIIGGLYAIGYSPDEMVELIKKPEFTAWSNGKAEIPYASYFYKWPPDAAMANINLGSIKNIEGDTLKRFQFAIPTSLISSYPMDLAVINLFAPAGKAADCNFDNLMVPFFCISTDVNNRSSRIERSGNLSTAIRASMSIPLVFKPVYEDGKLLYDGGLYNNFPWKEMKEIYSPDLIIGAQCAPGNYNMDEDNALSLALGLMIDKSNYDIPEDVGIILKGDYNKFGMLEFDKVDELVQMGYDLTMENMDQIKARARRSFPKELAQQRRDAFKQKIPQLRFHQDITVTGSIPTQAARFIRRTIREDRRENFDFDQLRKGYYRVIQSGVVNTFFPSVATEETSPGSDADSLFTLKIRASKAHPLKISVGGNISSSSLNQIFLGAEYIHAGMNPWRLKGSVNLGKYYRGAAVRFRHDIGVKPLAYYYADFVGHQYDYYNGNQNILRANKLPENIQFKEFFGRFGMATPLSLRKNSIAQAGVDIGRAYQSFYLTEDYLSTDTPDKGSAFLVSAKVVLKKNTLDYPLYPTSGVFWSIRPRFTYVVEEYSPGSTNHTAIHIKGKKHNIPSLRITGERYLRADKIFSIGASMDMVMSQKGKFANYYSDLLAMPVYQPVPHATTLLMEGYRANTFGAVALHPVIRFADKIYLHTTGAFFQPYRHITKGADGWSFSYSEKMPRGHWIANAALVWQSPIGPVSLSTTYYSHGEYKWYPQINIGLLLFNKKSMED
;
A
#
# COMPACT_ATOMS: atom_id res chain seq x y z
N MET A 1 -1.05 -66.09 -0.46
CA MET A 1 -1.29 -64.69 0.00
C MET A 1 -0.14 -63.74 -0.29
N ALA A 2 1.11 -64.13 -0.17
CA ALA A 2 2.25 -63.27 -0.49
C ALA A 2 2.44 -62.93 -2.00
N LEU A 3 2.03 -63.86 -2.91
CA LEU A 3 2.15 -63.65 -4.34
C LEU A 3 1.09 -62.66 -4.90
N VAL A 4 -0.11 -62.61 -4.31
CA VAL A 4 -1.17 -61.67 -4.70
C VAL A 4 -0.82 -60.25 -4.26
N LEU A 5 -0.23 -60.04 -3.08
CA LEU A 5 0.26 -58.74 -2.62
C LEU A 5 1.44 -58.20 -3.41
N ALA A 6 2.32 -59.09 -3.91
CA ALA A 6 3.45 -58.70 -4.75
C ALA A 6 3.01 -58.23 -6.17
N VAL A 7 1.94 -58.83 -6.70
CA VAL A 7 1.35 -58.42 -7.99
C VAL A 7 0.61 -57.08 -7.85
N GLU A 8 -0.11 -56.84 -6.76
CA GLU A 8 -0.77 -55.52 -6.54
C GLU A 8 0.25 -54.41 -6.28
N ILE A 9 1.36 -54.68 -5.58
CA ILE A 9 2.44 -53.70 -5.38
C ILE A 9 3.17 -53.40 -6.70
N SER A 10 3.35 -54.40 -7.58
CA SER A 10 3.96 -54.22 -8.90
C SER A 10 3.07 -53.37 -9.83
N PHE A 11 1.74 -53.56 -9.81
CA PHE A 11 0.81 -52.70 -10.57
C PHE A 11 0.74 -51.29 -10.00
N ALA A 12 0.87 -51.09 -8.70
CA ALA A 12 0.88 -49.76 -8.07
C ALA A 12 2.18 -48.99 -8.37
N GLN A 13 3.31 -49.68 -8.51
CA GLN A 13 4.60 -49.07 -8.88
C GLN A 13 4.66 -48.65 -10.36
N ASP A 14 4.09 -49.41 -11.28
CA ASP A 14 4.04 -49.05 -12.70
C ASP A 14 3.09 -47.88 -13.01
N THR A 15 2.07 -47.64 -12.15
CA THR A 15 1.17 -46.47 -12.31
C THR A 15 1.81 -45.14 -11.86
N LEU A 16 2.99 -45.16 -11.24
CA LEU A 16 3.73 -43.96 -10.81
C LEU A 16 4.83 -43.54 -11.79
N GLN A 17 5.12 -44.29 -12.84
CA GLN A 17 6.19 -44.00 -13.79
C GLN A 17 5.69 -43.85 -15.23
N SER A 18 6.13 -42.75 -15.88
CA SER A 18 6.09 -42.32 -17.27
C SER A 18 4.75 -41.86 -17.88
N PRO A 19 4.77 -40.82 -18.72
CA PRO A 19 3.62 -40.42 -19.51
C PRO A 19 3.33 -41.50 -20.57
N HIS A 20 2.32 -42.34 -20.30
CA HIS A 20 1.77 -43.24 -21.33
C HIS A 20 1.15 -42.36 -22.42
N LYS A 21 1.43 -42.65 -23.70
CA LYS A 21 0.64 -42.12 -24.80
C LYS A 21 -0.81 -42.54 -24.60
N GLY A 22 -1.73 -41.60 -24.67
CA GLY A 22 -3.14 -41.78 -24.34
C GLY A 22 -3.52 -41.15 -23.00
N GLY A 23 -4.76 -41.34 -22.54
CA GLY A 23 -5.28 -40.76 -21.30
C GLY A 23 -6.06 -39.47 -21.51
N VAL A 24 -6.30 -38.72 -20.43
CA VAL A 24 -7.14 -37.51 -20.43
C VAL A 24 -6.27 -36.26 -20.21
N GLY A 25 -6.33 -35.33 -21.15
CA GLY A 25 -5.71 -34.00 -21.06
C GLY A 25 -6.72 -32.93 -20.68
N LEU A 26 -6.43 -32.15 -19.63
CA LEU A 26 -7.26 -31.02 -19.20
C LEU A 26 -6.62 -29.70 -19.67
N VAL A 27 -7.38 -28.90 -20.43
CA VAL A 27 -6.95 -27.61 -20.97
C VAL A 27 -7.75 -26.50 -20.32
N LEU A 28 -7.07 -25.54 -19.67
CA LEU A 28 -7.68 -24.45 -18.89
C LEU A 28 -7.40 -23.11 -19.55
N SER A 29 -8.44 -22.39 -19.96
CA SER A 29 -8.28 -21.07 -20.58
C SER A 29 -7.90 -19.99 -19.58
N GLY A 30 -7.31 -18.89 -20.07
CA GLY A 30 -7.24 -17.64 -19.32
C GLY A 30 -8.60 -16.97 -19.19
N GLY A 31 -8.72 -15.97 -18.27
CA GLY A 31 -9.98 -15.24 -18.07
C GLY A 31 -10.05 -14.46 -16.76
N GLY A 32 -8.92 -14.26 -16.06
CA GLY A 32 -8.88 -13.59 -14.76
C GLY A 32 -9.70 -14.33 -13.70
N ALA A 33 -10.42 -13.63 -12.84
CA ALA A 33 -11.21 -14.24 -11.76
C ALA A 33 -12.23 -15.29 -12.25
N LYS A 34 -12.74 -15.18 -13.47
CA LYS A 34 -13.66 -16.16 -14.08
C LYS A 34 -13.07 -17.58 -14.10
N GLY A 35 -11.73 -17.68 -14.20
CA GLY A 35 -11.04 -18.98 -14.21
C GLY A 35 -11.03 -19.70 -12.85
N LEU A 36 -11.58 -19.11 -11.79
CA LEU A 36 -11.86 -19.83 -10.56
C LEU A 36 -12.87 -20.97 -10.78
N SER A 37 -13.68 -20.89 -11.83
CA SER A 37 -14.55 -21.98 -12.27
C SER A 37 -13.78 -23.27 -12.60
N HIS A 38 -12.53 -23.17 -13.04
CA HIS A 38 -11.66 -24.34 -13.30
C HIS A 38 -11.47 -25.22 -12.07
N ILE A 39 -11.52 -24.66 -10.86
CA ILE A 39 -11.47 -25.45 -9.60
C ILE A 39 -12.70 -26.35 -9.51
N GLY A 40 -13.88 -25.83 -9.88
CA GLY A 40 -15.13 -26.62 -9.92
C GLY A 40 -15.06 -27.72 -10.97
N VAL A 41 -14.50 -27.43 -12.15
CA VAL A 41 -14.26 -28.44 -13.19
C VAL A 41 -13.39 -29.59 -12.65
N ILE A 42 -12.24 -29.28 -12.08
CA ILE A 42 -11.32 -30.29 -11.50
C ILE A 42 -12.03 -31.08 -10.39
N LYS A 43 -12.77 -30.43 -9.52
CA LYS A 43 -13.54 -31.06 -8.43
C LYS A 43 -14.55 -32.07 -8.96
N ALA A 44 -15.34 -31.70 -9.95
CA ALA A 44 -16.34 -32.59 -10.56
C ALA A 44 -15.69 -33.78 -11.26
N LEU A 45 -14.56 -33.60 -11.94
CA LEU A 45 -13.80 -34.69 -12.58
C LEU A 45 -13.26 -35.67 -11.53
N GLU A 46 -12.61 -35.20 -10.46
CA GLU A 46 -12.11 -36.07 -9.39
C GLU A 46 -13.22 -36.84 -8.67
N GLU A 47 -14.32 -36.19 -8.31
CA GLU A 47 -15.46 -36.83 -7.63
C GLU A 47 -16.16 -37.90 -8.48
N ASN A 48 -16.04 -37.78 -9.80
CA ASN A 48 -16.57 -38.77 -10.74
C ASN A 48 -15.52 -39.76 -11.27
N ASN A 49 -14.36 -39.84 -10.62
CA ASN A 49 -13.25 -40.74 -10.95
C ASN A 49 -12.72 -40.58 -12.39
N ILE A 50 -12.84 -39.38 -12.98
CA ILE A 50 -12.28 -39.10 -14.30
C ILE A 50 -10.79 -38.76 -14.11
N PRO A 51 -9.86 -39.46 -14.79
CA PRO A 51 -8.43 -39.18 -14.67
C PRO A 51 -8.07 -37.81 -15.27
N ILE A 52 -7.10 -37.14 -14.63
CA ILE A 52 -6.42 -35.97 -15.21
C ILE A 52 -4.95 -36.39 -15.36
N ASP A 53 -4.60 -36.87 -16.55
CA ASP A 53 -3.25 -37.40 -16.83
C ASP A 53 -2.29 -36.31 -17.20
N TYR A 54 -2.77 -35.28 -17.88
CA TYR A 54 -2.04 -34.10 -18.32
C TYR A 54 -2.85 -32.85 -18.06
N ILE A 55 -2.22 -31.77 -17.74
CA ILE A 55 -2.90 -30.49 -17.53
C ILE A 55 -2.09 -29.35 -18.16
N CYS A 56 -2.77 -28.43 -18.80
CA CYS A 56 -2.15 -27.18 -19.25
C CYS A 56 -3.08 -25.99 -19.09
N GLY A 57 -2.50 -24.79 -19.14
CA GLY A 57 -3.34 -23.60 -19.04
C GLY A 57 -2.61 -22.31 -19.40
N THR A 58 -3.41 -21.27 -19.53
CA THR A 58 -2.95 -19.91 -19.78
C THR A 58 -3.47 -18.98 -18.70
N SER A 59 -2.66 -18.01 -18.22
CA SER A 59 -3.07 -17.00 -17.25
C SER A 59 -3.60 -17.64 -15.95
N ILE A 60 -4.84 -17.38 -15.55
CA ILE A 60 -5.47 -18.03 -14.41
C ILE A 60 -5.53 -19.56 -14.57
N GLY A 61 -5.69 -20.05 -15.80
CA GLY A 61 -5.63 -21.49 -16.09
C GLY A 61 -4.26 -22.09 -15.79
N ALA A 62 -3.18 -21.34 -16.00
CA ALA A 62 -1.82 -21.74 -15.59
C ALA A 62 -1.66 -21.77 -14.07
N ILE A 63 -2.28 -20.85 -13.35
CA ILE A 63 -2.27 -20.82 -11.88
C ILE A 63 -3.02 -22.04 -11.32
N ILE A 64 -4.27 -22.26 -11.74
CA ILE A 64 -5.12 -23.35 -11.22
C ILE A 64 -4.54 -24.72 -11.67
N GLY A 65 -4.15 -24.85 -12.94
CA GLY A 65 -3.52 -26.06 -13.46
C GLY A 65 -2.18 -26.36 -12.79
N GLY A 66 -1.36 -25.32 -12.55
CA GLY A 66 -0.12 -25.43 -11.83
C GLY A 66 -0.29 -25.82 -10.36
N LEU A 67 -1.28 -25.25 -9.64
CA LEU A 67 -1.63 -25.66 -8.28
C LEU A 67 -2.04 -27.15 -8.24
N TYR A 68 -2.85 -27.59 -9.18
CA TYR A 68 -3.23 -29.00 -9.28
C TYR A 68 -2.00 -29.88 -9.56
N ALA A 69 -1.17 -29.47 -10.51
CA ALA A 69 0.01 -30.22 -10.91
C ALA A 69 1.06 -30.39 -9.79
N ILE A 70 1.09 -29.47 -8.82
CA ILE A 70 1.96 -29.55 -7.64
C ILE A 70 1.29 -30.19 -6.41
N GLY A 71 0.06 -30.72 -6.58
CA GLY A 71 -0.62 -31.51 -5.56
C GLY A 71 -1.61 -30.75 -4.67
N TYR A 72 -2.10 -29.56 -5.05
CA TYR A 72 -3.23 -28.94 -4.36
C TYR A 72 -4.54 -29.65 -4.73
N SER A 73 -5.35 -29.98 -3.76
CA SER A 73 -6.72 -30.42 -3.99
C SER A 73 -7.62 -29.24 -4.33
N PRO A 74 -8.78 -29.44 -4.99
CA PRO A 74 -9.75 -28.37 -5.23
C PRO A 74 -10.13 -27.60 -3.97
N ASP A 75 -10.34 -28.29 -2.85
CA ASP A 75 -10.71 -27.65 -1.58
C ASP A 75 -9.54 -26.82 -1.00
N GLU A 76 -8.29 -27.29 -1.07
CA GLU A 76 -7.10 -26.52 -0.68
C GLU A 76 -6.91 -25.27 -1.57
N MET A 77 -7.27 -25.31 -2.86
CA MET A 77 -7.23 -24.16 -3.75
C MET A 77 -8.27 -23.11 -3.32
N VAL A 78 -9.50 -23.52 -3.02
CA VAL A 78 -10.55 -22.62 -2.52
C VAL A 78 -10.12 -21.95 -1.21
N GLU A 79 -9.55 -22.71 -0.28
CA GLU A 79 -9.02 -22.17 0.96
C GLU A 79 -7.89 -21.15 0.73
N LEU A 80 -6.98 -21.43 -0.21
CA LEU A 80 -5.90 -20.52 -0.58
C LEU A 80 -6.45 -19.17 -1.09
N ILE A 81 -7.44 -19.21 -1.99
CA ILE A 81 -8.03 -18.01 -2.61
C ILE A 81 -8.83 -17.19 -1.59
N LYS A 82 -9.50 -17.83 -0.65
CA LYS A 82 -10.24 -17.15 0.44
C LYS A 82 -9.34 -16.47 1.47
N LYS A 83 -8.05 -16.76 1.49
CA LYS A 83 -7.14 -16.10 2.44
C LYS A 83 -7.01 -14.61 2.13
N PRO A 84 -6.97 -13.74 3.17
CA PRO A 84 -6.77 -12.30 2.99
C PRO A 84 -5.49 -11.95 2.23
N GLU A 85 -4.47 -12.80 2.34
CA GLU A 85 -3.20 -12.67 1.64
C GLU A 85 -3.39 -12.74 0.12
N PHE A 86 -4.23 -13.65 -0.38
CA PHE A 86 -4.51 -13.77 -1.83
C PHE A 86 -5.15 -12.49 -2.38
N THR A 87 -6.12 -11.93 -1.65
CA THR A 87 -6.71 -10.63 -2.00
C THR A 87 -5.67 -9.51 -1.97
N ALA A 88 -4.71 -9.54 -1.05
CA ALA A 88 -3.62 -8.58 -1.02
C ALA A 88 -2.70 -8.75 -2.23
N TRP A 89 -2.37 -9.98 -2.64
CA TRP A 89 -1.54 -10.25 -3.81
C TRP A 89 -2.19 -9.78 -5.11
N SER A 90 -3.47 -10.11 -5.33
CA SER A 90 -4.21 -9.72 -6.53
C SER A 90 -4.40 -8.22 -6.68
N ASN A 91 -4.51 -7.49 -5.55
CA ASN A 91 -4.63 -6.03 -5.52
C ASN A 91 -3.28 -5.30 -5.41
N GLY A 92 -2.15 -6.01 -5.43
CA GLY A 92 -0.81 -5.43 -5.34
C GLY A 92 -0.52 -4.73 -4.01
N LYS A 93 -1.25 -5.05 -2.96
CA LYS A 93 -1.06 -4.49 -1.63
C LYS A 93 -0.05 -5.35 -0.85
N ALA A 94 0.93 -4.72 -0.22
CA ALA A 94 1.81 -5.43 0.70
C ALA A 94 0.97 -6.02 1.85
N GLU A 95 1.31 -7.23 2.26
CA GLU A 95 0.70 -7.83 3.46
C GLU A 95 0.86 -6.89 4.66
N ILE A 96 -0.21 -6.69 5.42
CA ILE A 96 -0.28 -5.72 6.52
C ILE A 96 0.91 -5.80 7.49
N PRO A 97 1.44 -7.00 7.89
CA PRO A 97 2.60 -7.10 8.77
C PRO A 97 3.90 -6.51 8.20
N TYR A 98 3.98 -6.30 6.88
CA TYR A 98 5.20 -5.82 6.20
C TYR A 98 5.06 -4.42 5.63
N ALA A 99 3.88 -3.78 5.73
CA ALA A 99 3.68 -2.38 5.37
C ALA A 99 4.38 -1.50 6.42
N SER A 100 5.58 -0.98 6.13
CA SER A 100 6.38 -0.27 7.12
C SER A 100 6.15 1.22 7.09
N TYR A 101 5.57 1.76 8.16
CA TYR A 101 5.47 3.19 8.42
C TYR A 101 6.86 3.86 8.52
N PHE A 102 7.89 3.11 8.88
CA PHE A 102 9.27 3.59 9.01
C PHE A 102 9.79 4.31 7.76
N TYR A 103 9.45 3.82 6.56
CA TYR A 103 9.95 4.38 5.31
C TYR A 103 9.10 5.52 4.73
N LYS A 104 7.93 5.80 5.30
CA LYS A 104 7.03 6.84 4.81
C LYS A 104 7.40 8.21 5.35
N TRP A 105 7.30 9.24 4.49
CA TRP A 105 7.27 10.61 4.93
C TRP A 105 5.99 10.90 5.73
N PRO A 106 6.02 11.90 6.63
CA PRO A 106 4.77 12.46 7.16
C PRO A 106 3.81 12.83 6.03
N PRO A 107 2.47 12.62 6.20
CA PRO A 107 1.49 13.03 5.20
C PRO A 107 1.62 14.52 4.86
N ASP A 108 1.47 14.85 3.58
CA ASP A 108 1.40 16.22 3.06
C ASP A 108 0.25 16.35 2.04
N ALA A 109 0.07 17.53 1.47
CA ALA A 109 -1.04 17.82 0.57
C ALA A 109 -0.83 17.33 -0.87
N ALA A 110 0.09 16.39 -1.12
CA ALA A 110 0.31 15.78 -2.43
C ALA A 110 -0.85 14.86 -2.83
N MET A 111 -1.45 15.10 -3.99
CA MET A 111 -2.56 14.33 -4.57
C MET A 111 -2.09 13.48 -5.74
N ALA A 112 -1.19 14.01 -6.57
CA ALA A 112 -0.59 13.32 -7.71
C ALA A 112 0.93 13.33 -7.61
N ASN A 113 1.55 12.24 -8.10
CA ASN A 113 2.99 12.09 -8.12
C ASN A 113 3.45 11.69 -9.53
N ILE A 114 4.47 12.38 -10.04
CA ILE A 114 5.06 12.15 -11.35
C ILE A 114 6.53 11.79 -11.14
N ASN A 115 6.93 10.61 -11.61
CA ASN A 115 8.32 10.19 -11.57
C ASN A 115 9.03 10.68 -12.84
N LEU A 116 10.22 11.25 -12.67
CA LEU A 116 11.04 11.71 -13.78
C LEU A 116 12.29 10.83 -13.89
N GLY A 117 12.39 10.13 -15.04
CA GLY A 117 13.56 9.34 -15.42
C GLY A 117 14.62 10.21 -16.08
N SER A 118 15.90 9.84 -15.92
CA SER A 118 16.99 10.42 -16.71
C SER A 118 17.05 9.72 -18.06
N ILE A 119 16.98 10.46 -19.15
CA ILE A 119 17.26 9.93 -20.51
C ILE A 119 18.76 9.66 -20.59
N LYS A 120 19.15 8.48 -21.12
CA LYS A 120 20.52 8.24 -21.54
C LYS A 120 20.90 9.27 -22.62
N ASN A 121 22.10 9.84 -22.52
CA ASN A 121 22.62 10.81 -23.47
C ASN A 121 22.40 10.33 -24.92
N ILE A 122 21.72 11.10 -25.72
CA ILE A 122 21.93 11.12 -27.17
C ILE A 122 23.23 11.89 -27.34
N GLU A 123 24.22 11.29 -28.02
CA GLU A 123 25.54 11.91 -28.24
C GLU A 123 25.36 13.34 -28.71
N GLY A 124 25.93 14.29 -27.97
CA GLY A 124 26.04 15.70 -28.34
C GLY A 124 25.19 16.70 -27.54
N ASP A 125 24.31 16.30 -26.64
CA ASP A 125 23.49 17.24 -25.87
C ASP A 125 23.88 17.24 -24.38
N THR A 126 24.36 18.38 -23.89
CA THR A 126 24.79 18.59 -22.49
C THR A 126 23.63 18.75 -21.51
N LEU A 127 22.40 18.88 -21.99
CA LEU A 127 21.20 18.97 -21.15
C LEU A 127 20.61 17.59 -20.91
N LYS A 128 20.71 17.10 -19.68
CA LYS A 128 19.97 15.91 -19.22
C LYS A 128 18.47 16.18 -19.31
N ARG A 129 17.81 15.71 -20.35
CA ARG A 129 16.35 15.80 -20.47
C ARG A 129 15.72 14.81 -19.50
N PHE A 130 14.78 15.29 -18.68
CA PHE A 130 13.92 14.44 -17.85
C PHE A 130 12.74 13.98 -18.70
N GLN A 131 12.48 12.67 -18.68
CA GLN A 131 11.31 12.07 -19.33
C GLN A 131 10.29 11.65 -18.26
N PHE A 132 9.00 11.95 -18.53
CA PHE A 132 7.92 11.44 -17.71
C PHE A 132 7.93 9.91 -17.72
N ALA A 133 8.02 9.31 -16.55
CA ALA A 133 7.90 7.87 -16.41
C ALA A 133 6.42 7.52 -16.23
N ILE A 134 5.77 7.11 -17.31
CA ILE A 134 4.41 6.59 -17.27
C ILE A 134 4.46 5.22 -16.56
N PRO A 135 3.58 4.97 -15.57
CA PRO A 135 3.49 3.66 -14.94
C PRO A 135 3.23 2.57 -16.00
N THR A 136 4.06 1.54 -16.03
CA THR A 136 3.92 0.42 -16.96
C THR A 136 2.97 -0.65 -16.45
N SER A 137 2.45 -0.51 -15.23
CA SER A 137 1.47 -1.40 -14.62
C SER A 137 0.59 -0.66 -13.63
N LEU A 138 -0.69 -0.99 -13.60
CA LEU A 138 -1.69 -0.43 -12.69
C LEU A 138 -1.61 -1.07 -11.31
N ILE A 139 -1.27 -2.36 -11.25
CA ILE A 139 -1.17 -3.15 -10.02
C ILE A 139 0.30 -3.48 -9.75
N SER A 140 0.72 -3.31 -8.49
CA SER A 140 2.05 -3.71 -8.05
C SER A 140 2.19 -5.23 -8.04
N SER A 141 3.13 -5.77 -8.80
CA SER A 141 3.36 -7.22 -8.87
C SER A 141 4.12 -7.79 -7.67
N TYR A 142 4.73 -6.95 -6.85
CA TYR A 142 5.66 -7.39 -5.80
C TYR A 142 5.10 -8.43 -4.82
N PRO A 143 3.86 -8.33 -4.31
CA PRO A 143 3.32 -9.37 -3.43
C PRO A 143 3.11 -10.69 -4.16
N MET A 144 2.63 -10.65 -5.40
CA MET A 144 2.41 -11.82 -6.24
C MET A 144 3.74 -12.50 -6.62
N ASP A 145 4.79 -11.73 -6.92
CA ASP A 145 6.11 -12.27 -7.25
C ASP A 145 6.66 -13.17 -6.12
N LEU A 146 6.48 -12.76 -4.85
CA LEU A 146 6.85 -13.59 -3.70
C LEU A 146 5.93 -14.79 -3.49
N ALA A 147 4.62 -14.59 -3.66
CA ALA A 147 3.64 -15.66 -3.47
C ALA A 147 3.88 -16.82 -4.44
N VAL A 148 4.13 -16.50 -5.71
CA VAL A 148 4.40 -17.49 -6.76
C VAL A 148 5.70 -18.27 -6.48
N ILE A 149 6.75 -17.63 -5.99
CA ILE A 149 7.97 -18.33 -5.55
C ILE A 149 7.66 -19.30 -4.42
N ASN A 150 6.93 -18.85 -3.40
CA ASN A 150 6.60 -19.68 -2.24
C ASN A 150 5.76 -20.90 -2.60
N LEU A 151 4.83 -20.75 -3.54
CA LEU A 151 3.92 -21.82 -3.95
C LEU A 151 4.58 -22.82 -4.90
N PHE A 152 5.34 -22.35 -5.88
CA PHE A 152 5.73 -23.17 -7.02
C PHE A 152 7.21 -23.53 -7.08
N ALA A 153 8.13 -22.72 -6.51
CA ALA A 153 9.55 -23.00 -6.62
C ALA A 153 9.97 -24.32 -5.94
N PRO A 154 9.49 -24.66 -4.73
CA PRO A 154 9.82 -25.94 -4.10
C PRO A 154 9.36 -27.15 -4.91
N ALA A 155 8.15 -27.09 -5.47
CA ALA A 155 7.61 -28.17 -6.28
C ALA A 155 8.35 -28.31 -7.63
N GLY A 156 8.71 -27.20 -8.24
CA GLY A 156 9.56 -27.20 -9.44
C GLY A 156 10.91 -27.88 -9.21
N LYS A 157 11.52 -27.67 -8.03
CA LYS A 157 12.75 -28.35 -7.65
C LYS A 157 12.52 -29.85 -7.41
N ALA A 158 11.41 -30.23 -6.76
CA ALA A 158 11.04 -31.63 -6.54
C ALA A 158 10.81 -32.41 -7.86
N ALA A 159 10.52 -31.69 -8.94
CA ALA A 159 10.34 -32.20 -10.31
C ALA A 159 11.60 -32.07 -11.17
N ASP A 160 12.76 -31.77 -10.59
CA ASP A 160 14.03 -31.57 -11.31
C ASP A 160 13.91 -30.52 -12.45
N CYS A 161 13.07 -29.49 -12.23
CA CYS A 161 12.79 -28.42 -13.21
C CYS A 161 12.21 -28.91 -14.55
N ASN A 162 11.76 -30.16 -14.63
CA ASN A 162 10.99 -30.72 -15.73
C ASN A 162 9.53 -30.86 -15.29
N PHE A 163 8.63 -30.09 -15.89
CA PHE A 163 7.24 -30.05 -15.46
C PHE A 163 6.46 -31.34 -15.79
N ASP A 164 7.03 -32.23 -16.59
CA ASP A 164 6.50 -33.57 -16.79
C ASP A 164 6.66 -34.48 -15.57
N ASN A 165 7.58 -34.14 -14.65
CA ASN A 165 7.83 -34.85 -13.40
C ASN A 165 6.98 -34.32 -12.23
N LEU A 166 6.13 -33.33 -12.43
CA LEU A 166 5.17 -32.89 -11.43
C LEU A 166 4.15 -34.00 -11.11
N MET A 167 3.33 -33.84 -10.06
CA MET A 167 2.28 -34.80 -9.74
C MET A 167 1.42 -35.12 -10.97
N VAL A 168 1.08 -34.11 -11.74
CA VAL A 168 0.49 -34.24 -13.09
C VAL A 168 1.39 -33.48 -14.06
N PRO A 169 1.83 -34.13 -15.16
CA PRO A 169 2.58 -33.45 -16.25
C PRO A 169 1.88 -32.17 -16.68
N PHE A 170 2.66 -31.10 -16.74
CA PHE A 170 2.11 -29.74 -16.89
C PHE A 170 2.91 -28.92 -17.90
N PHE A 171 2.21 -28.03 -18.61
CA PHE A 171 2.83 -26.87 -19.26
C PHE A 171 1.91 -25.67 -19.19
N CYS A 172 2.46 -24.48 -19.31
CA CYS A 172 1.68 -23.26 -19.46
C CYS A 172 2.18 -22.42 -20.64
N ILE A 173 1.38 -21.42 -21.02
CA ILE A 173 1.71 -20.54 -22.12
C ILE A 173 2.08 -19.16 -21.58
N SER A 174 3.20 -18.65 -22.05
CA SER A 174 3.58 -17.24 -21.97
C SER A 174 3.68 -16.62 -23.36
N THR A 175 3.82 -15.29 -23.45
CA THR A 175 4.02 -14.56 -24.70
C THR A 175 5.39 -13.92 -24.73
N ASP A 176 6.21 -14.27 -25.72
CA ASP A 176 7.45 -13.56 -26.07
C ASP A 176 7.08 -12.34 -26.95
N VAL A 177 7.09 -11.16 -26.33
CA VAL A 177 6.70 -9.91 -27.02
C VAL A 177 7.72 -9.47 -28.06
N ASN A 178 8.98 -9.83 -27.89
CA ASN A 178 10.03 -9.48 -28.85
C ASN A 178 9.80 -10.21 -30.18
N ASN A 179 9.39 -11.49 -30.11
CA ASN A 179 9.13 -12.32 -31.27
C ASN A 179 7.64 -12.35 -31.67
N ARG A 180 6.75 -11.75 -30.90
CA ARG A 180 5.29 -11.75 -31.13
C ARG A 180 4.71 -13.16 -31.29
N SER A 181 5.09 -14.06 -30.38
CA SER A 181 4.67 -15.47 -30.45
C SER A 181 4.36 -16.02 -29.07
N SER A 182 3.52 -17.05 -29.02
CA SER A 182 3.34 -17.86 -27.82
C SER A 182 4.61 -18.68 -27.54
N ARG A 183 4.88 -18.88 -26.25
CA ARG A 183 5.98 -19.72 -25.75
C ARG A 183 5.40 -20.78 -24.82
N ILE A 184 5.75 -22.03 -25.06
CA ILE A 184 5.39 -23.16 -24.22
C ILE A 184 6.43 -23.23 -23.09
N GLU A 185 5.94 -23.14 -21.84
CA GLU A 185 6.73 -23.29 -20.63
C GLU A 185 6.49 -24.70 -20.06
N ARG A 186 7.45 -25.62 -20.26
CA ARG A 186 7.36 -27.04 -19.87
C ARG A 186 8.54 -27.48 -19.00
N SER A 187 9.54 -26.63 -18.85
CA SER A 187 10.74 -26.90 -18.05
C SER A 187 11.36 -25.60 -17.51
N GLY A 188 12.33 -25.72 -16.64
CA GLY A 188 13.02 -24.58 -16.01
C GLY A 188 12.37 -24.14 -14.71
N ASN A 189 12.28 -22.84 -14.49
CA ASN A 189 11.75 -22.30 -13.24
C ASN A 189 10.22 -22.23 -13.26
N LEU A 190 9.55 -23.17 -12.61
CA LEU A 190 8.08 -23.25 -12.56
C LEU A 190 7.44 -21.97 -12.04
N SER A 191 8.02 -21.33 -11.01
CA SER A 191 7.49 -20.09 -10.46
C SER A 191 7.58 -18.93 -11.46
N THR A 192 8.66 -18.86 -12.25
CA THR A 192 8.83 -17.85 -13.29
C THR A 192 7.90 -18.09 -14.48
N ALA A 193 7.72 -19.35 -14.88
CA ALA A 193 6.81 -19.74 -15.97
C ALA A 193 5.36 -19.36 -15.67
N ILE A 194 4.85 -19.72 -14.48
CA ILE A 194 3.49 -19.34 -14.03
C ILE A 194 3.37 -17.81 -13.91
N ARG A 195 4.39 -17.14 -13.36
CA ARG A 195 4.39 -15.68 -13.22
C ARG A 195 4.38 -14.97 -14.59
N ALA A 196 5.09 -15.50 -15.58
CA ALA A 196 5.05 -14.99 -16.94
C ALA A 196 3.67 -15.15 -17.56
N SER A 197 3.09 -16.36 -17.47
CA SER A 197 1.78 -16.69 -18.01
C SER A 197 0.63 -15.80 -17.49
N MET A 198 0.76 -15.20 -16.29
CA MET A 198 -0.25 -14.32 -15.70
C MET A 198 0.07 -12.82 -15.81
N SER A 199 1.10 -12.44 -16.55
CA SER A 199 1.56 -11.04 -16.68
C SER A 199 0.71 -10.25 -17.68
N ILE A 200 -0.52 -9.92 -17.34
CA ILE A 200 -1.43 -9.14 -18.21
C ILE A 200 -0.82 -7.76 -18.47
N PRO A 201 -0.65 -7.33 -19.75
CA PRO A 201 -0.13 -6.00 -20.09
C PRO A 201 -0.95 -4.89 -19.41
N LEU A 202 -0.28 -3.82 -19.02
CA LEU A 202 -0.83 -2.68 -18.28
C LEU A 202 -1.32 -3.01 -16.87
N VAL A 203 -1.73 -4.24 -16.57
CA VAL A 203 -2.15 -4.66 -15.22
C VAL A 203 -0.93 -5.01 -14.37
N PHE A 204 -0.08 -5.92 -14.83
CA PHE A 204 1.14 -6.36 -14.13
C PHE A 204 2.41 -6.08 -14.93
N LYS A 205 3.53 -5.93 -14.22
CA LYS A 205 4.85 -5.86 -14.87
C LYS A 205 5.18 -7.19 -15.56
N PRO A 206 5.82 -7.14 -16.75
CA PRO A 206 6.28 -8.34 -17.44
C PRO A 206 7.42 -9.03 -16.68
N VAL A 207 7.61 -10.30 -16.97
CA VAL A 207 8.75 -11.10 -16.54
C VAL A 207 9.85 -10.98 -17.61
N TYR A 208 11.09 -10.92 -17.16
CA TYR A 208 12.23 -10.95 -18.06
C TYR A 208 13.07 -12.17 -17.73
N GLU A 209 13.17 -13.09 -18.70
CA GLU A 209 13.90 -14.34 -18.58
C GLU A 209 14.64 -14.62 -19.91
N ASP A 210 15.87 -15.12 -19.85
CA ASP A 210 16.72 -15.48 -20.98
C ASP A 210 16.82 -14.42 -22.09
N GLY A 211 16.90 -13.14 -21.67
CA GLY A 211 16.98 -12.04 -22.64
C GLY A 211 15.63 -11.62 -23.23
N LYS A 212 14.54 -12.29 -22.91
CA LYS A 212 13.20 -12.09 -23.44
C LYS A 212 12.28 -11.41 -22.45
N LEU A 213 11.35 -10.61 -22.98
CA LEU A 213 10.31 -9.97 -22.20
C LEU A 213 9.01 -10.78 -22.36
N LEU A 214 8.56 -11.38 -21.25
CA LEU A 214 7.43 -12.30 -21.23
C LEU A 214 6.20 -11.67 -20.60
N TYR A 215 5.07 -11.84 -21.28
CA TYR A 215 3.74 -11.43 -20.84
C TYR A 215 2.77 -12.61 -20.80
N ASP A 216 1.53 -12.34 -20.41
CA ASP A 216 0.41 -13.29 -20.37
C ASP A 216 0.24 -14.02 -21.71
N GLY A 217 0.11 -15.34 -21.63
CA GLY A 217 -0.06 -16.17 -22.80
C GLY A 217 -1.33 -15.89 -23.59
N GLY A 218 -2.35 -15.32 -22.92
CA GLY A 218 -3.63 -14.95 -23.54
C GLY A 218 -3.54 -13.90 -24.65
N LEU A 219 -2.38 -13.26 -24.84
CA LEU A 219 -2.16 -12.38 -25.98
C LEU A 219 -2.17 -13.13 -27.32
N TYR A 220 -1.61 -14.34 -27.39
CA TYR A 220 -1.48 -15.12 -28.63
C TYR A 220 -2.09 -16.51 -28.56
N ASN A 221 -2.15 -17.13 -27.39
CA ASN A 221 -2.75 -18.47 -27.20
C ASN A 221 -3.39 -18.61 -25.83
N ASN A 222 -4.67 -18.27 -25.76
CA ASN A 222 -5.43 -18.32 -24.52
C ASN A 222 -6.00 -19.70 -24.19
N PHE A 223 -5.90 -20.66 -25.11
CA PHE A 223 -6.49 -22.00 -24.98
C PHE A 223 -5.68 -23.07 -25.71
N PRO A 224 -4.60 -23.61 -25.11
CA PRO A 224 -3.55 -24.37 -25.79
C PRO A 224 -3.92 -25.85 -26.00
N TRP A 225 -5.08 -26.13 -26.60
CA TRP A 225 -5.53 -27.51 -26.85
C TRP A 225 -4.72 -28.20 -27.95
N LYS A 226 -4.22 -27.45 -28.96
CA LYS A 226 -3.40 -28.00 -30.04
C LYS A 226 -2.06 -28.47 -29.48
N GLU A 227 -1.44 -27.65 -28.63
CA GLU A 227 -0.18 -27.97 -27.94
C GLU A 227 -0.35 -29.18 -27.02
N MET A 228 -1.49 -29.29 -26.32
CA MET A 228 -1.84 -30.49 -25.53
C MET A 228 -1.86 -31.73 -26.42
N LYS A 229 -2.51 -31.66 -27.57
CA LYS A 229 -2.57 -32.77 -28.52
C LYS A 229 -1.20 -33.14 -29.09
N GLU A 230 -0.40 -32.15 -29.45
CA GLU A 230 0.94 -32.35 -30.05
C GLU A 230 1.96 -32.90 -29.02
N ILE A 231 1.93 -32.43 -27.78
CA ILE A 231 2.92 -32.77 -26.75
C ILE A 231 2.63 -34.14 -26.13
N TYR A 232 1.37 -34.38 -25.74
CA TYR A 232 1.03 -35.56 -24.94
C TYR A 232 0.18 -36.59 -25.70
N SER A 233 -0.46 -36.20 -26.78
CA SER A 233 -1.32 -37.10 -27.58
C SER A 233 -2.37 -37.85 -26.73
N PRO A 234 -3.18 -37.15 -25.89
CA PRO A 234 -4.18 -37.80 -25.05
C PRO A 234 -5.30 -38.39 -25.89
N ASP A 235 -5.99 -39.44 -25.35
CA ASP A 235 -7.17 -40.04 -25.99
C ASP A 235 -8.38 -39.11 -25.96
N LEU A 236 -8.47 -38.26 -24.93
CA LEU A 236 -9.52 -37.29 -24.74
C LEU A 236 -8.97 -35.97 -24.23
N ILE A 237 -9.33 -34.88 -24.88
CA ILE A 237 -9.07 -33.54 -24.33
C ILE A 237 -10.36 -32.98 -23.73
N ILE A 238 -10.33 -32.59 -22.46
CA ILE A 238 -11.40 -31.82 -21.81
C ILE A 238 -10.92 -30.37 -21.73
N GLY A 239 -11.59 -29.48 -22.45
CA GLY A 239 -11.26 -28.06 -22.50
C GLY A 239 -12.24 -27.25 -21.68
N ALA A 240 -11.75 -26.53 -20.66
CA ALA A 240 -12.56 -25.62 -19.83
C ALA A 240 -12.35 -24.17 -20.28
N GLN A 241 -13.39 -23.57 -20.85
CA GLN A 241 -13.40 -22.22 -21.38
C GLN A 241 -14.17 -21.28 -20.43
N CYS A 242 -13.45 -20.33 -19.78
CA CYS A 242 -14.05 -19.31 -18.92
C CYS A 242 -14.02 -17.89 -19.53
N ALA A 243 -13.33 -17.70 -20.63
CA ALA A 243 -13.29 -16.44 -21.37
C ALA A 243 -14.20 -16.50 -22.62
N PRO A 244 -14.84 -15.39 -23.04
CA PRO A 244 -15.53 -15.33 -24.31
C PRO A 244 -14.53 -15.55 -25.46
N GLY A 245 -14.97 -16.24 -26.53
CA GLY A 245 -14.11 -16.48 -27.70
C GLY A 245 -13.74 -15.22 -28.48
N ASN A 246 -14.56 -14.16 -28.35
CA ASN A 246 -14.30 -12.83 -28.86
C ASN A 246 -14.18 -11.86 -27.67
N TYR A 247 -13.11 -11.06 -27.65
CA TYR A 247 -12.96 -10.01 -26.65
C TYR A 247 -13.90 -8.84 -26.99
N ASN A 248 -14.95 -8.65 -26.20
CA ASN A 248 -15.83 -7.50 -26.35
C ASN A 248 -15.11 -6.26 -25.81
N MET A 249 -14.72 -5.37 -26.71
CA MET A 249 -14.13 -4.08 -26.35
C MET A 249 -15.24 -3.17 -25.81
N ASP A 250 -14.99 -2.61 -24.64
CA ASP A 250 -15.82 -1.57 -24.03
C ASP A 250 -15.24 -0.21 -24.44
N GLU A 251 -15.99 0.55 -25.25
CA GLU A 251 -15.55 1.84 -25.79
C GLU A 251 -15.31 2.91 -24.71
N ASP A 252 -15.96 2.76 -23.57
CA ASP A 252 -15.80 3.65 -22.41
C ASP A 252 -14.64 3.25 -21.49
N ASN A 253 -13.94 2.14 -21.76
CA ASN A 253 -12.88 1.59 -20.93
C ASN A 253 -11.55 1.49 -21.70
N ALA A 254 -10.67 2.47 -21.50
CA ALA A 254 -9.37 2.55 -22.16
C ALA A 254 -8.49 1.29 -21.95
N LEU A 255 -8.57 0.62 -20.80
CA LEU A 255 -7.86 -0.63 -20.56
C LEU A 255 -8.44 -1.76 -21.40
N SER A 256 -9.76 -1.86 -21.49
CA SER A 256 -10.47 -2.83 -22.33
C SER A 256 -10.11 -2.65 -23.80
N LEU A 257 -10.11 -1.40 -24.28
CA LEU A 257 -9.70 -1.09 -25.66
C LEU A 257 -8.23 -1.47 -25.92
N ALA A 258 -7.31 -1.11 -25.02
CA ALA A 258 -5.89 -1.42 -25.17
C ALA A 258 -5.62 -2.92 -25.17
N LEU A 259 -6.27 -3.69 -24.28
CA LEU A 259 -6.16 -5.15 -24.24
C LEU A 259 -6.78 -5.79 -25.47
N GLY A 260 -7.93 -5.32 -25.91
CA GLY A 260 -8.62 -5.83 -27.12
C GLY A 260 -7.80 -5.64 -28.39
N LEU A 261 -7.00 -4.58 -28.48
CA LEU A 261 -6.08 -4.36 -29.60
C LEU A 261 -4.82 -5.24 -29.54
N MET A 262 -4.46 -5.77 -28.36
CA MET A 262 -3.26 -6.59 -28.15
C MET A 262 -3.53 -8.08 -28.22
N ILE A 263 -4.76 -8.52 -27.90
CA ILE A 263 -5.15 -9.93 -27.83
C ILE A 263 -5.48 -10.45 -29.25
N ASP A 264 -4.75 -11.48 -29.67
CA ASP A 264 -5.06 -12.18 -30.92
C ASP A 264 -6.20 -13.18 -30.70
N LYS A 265 -6.85 -13.59 -31.79
CA LYS A 265 -7.93 -14.59 -31.73
C LYS A 265 -7.38 -15.96 -31.39
N SER A 266 -7.69 -16.43 -30.18
CA SER A 266 -7.39 -17.80 -29.79
C SER A 266 -8.40 -18.77 -30.40
N ASN A 267 -7.91 -19.92 -30.79
CA ASN A 267 -8.78 -20.99 -31.30
C ASN A 267 -9.33 -21.84 -30.15
N TYR A 268 -10.61 -21.72 -29.87
CA TYR A 268 -11.31 -22.49 -28.83
C TYR A 268 -12.01 -23.76 -29.38
N ASP A 269 -12.02 -23.97 -30.70
CA ASP A 269 -12.76 -25.06 -31.30
C ASP A 269 -11.94 -26.34 -31.25
N ILE A 270 -12.26 -27.23 -30.31
CA ILE A 270 -11.74 -28.59 -30.24
C ILE A 270 -12.61 -29.46 -31.13
N PRO A 271 -12.08 -30.19 -32.15
CA PRO A 271 -12.84 -31.11 -32.95
C PRO A 271 -13.51 -32.17 -32.08
N GLU A 272 -14.73 -32.57 -32.43
CA GLU A 272 -15.51 -33.54 -31.65
C GLU A 272 -14.79 -34.89 -31.47
N ASP A 273 -14.02 -35.33 -32.46
CA ASP A 273 -13.20 -36.55 -32.36
C ASP A 273 -12.04 -36.43 -31.40
N VAL A 274 -11.58 -35.19 -31.08
CA VAL A 274 -10.43 -34.92 -30.19
C VAL A 274 -10.86 -34.69 -28.77
N GLY A 275 -11.95 -33.96 -28.52
CA GLY A 275 -12.27 -33.55 -27.16
C GLY A 275 -13.69 -33.05 -26.92
N ILE A 276 -13.89 -32.54 -25.71
CA ILE A 276 -15.11 -31.94 -25.19
C ILE A 276 -14.79 -30.55 -24.69
N ILE A 277 -15.63 -29.56 -25.01
CA ILE A 277 -15.49 -28.20 -24.53
C ILE A 277 -16.56 -27.93 -23.48
N LEU A 278 -16.10 -27.54 -22.28
CA LEU A 278 -16.94 -27.04 -21.19
C LEU A 278 -16.95 -25.51 -21.27
N LYS A 279 -18.02 -24.95 -21.85
CA LYS A 279 -18.16 -23.53 -22.08
C LYS A 279 -19.26 -22.94 -21.20
N GLY A 280 -18.86 -22.12 -20.22
CA GLY A 280 -19.79 -21.41 -19.34
C GLY A 280 -20.00 -19.96 -19.75
N ASP A 281 -21.12 -19.37 -19.30
CA ASP A 281 -21.36 -17.93 -19.40
C ASP A 281 -20.98 -17.22 -18.10
N TYR A 282 -19.81 -16.60 -18.13
CA TYR A 282 -19.25 -15.86 -17.00
C TYR A 282 -19.26 -14.33 -17.22
N ASN A 283 -20.07 -13.81 -18.15
CA ASN A 283 -20.05 -12.39 -18.55
C ASN A 283 -20.43 -11.43 -17.42
N LYS A 284 -21.24 -11.89 -16.45
CA LYS A 284 -21.63 -11.09 -15.28
C LYS A 284 -20.48 -10.81 -14.29
N PHE A 285 -19.33 -11.47 -14.42
CA PHE A 285 -18.19 -11.28 -13.50
C PHE A 285 -17.08 -10.43 -14.13
N GLY A 286 -16.52 -9.55 -13.34
CA GLY A 286 -15.32 -8.76 -13.70
C GLY A 286 -14.02 -9.59 -13.64
N MET A 287 -13.02 -9.16 -14.39
CA MET A 287 -11.72 -9.84 -14.51
C MET A 287 -10.96 -9.96 -13.15
N LEU A 288 -11.21 -9.06 -12.19
CA LEU A 288 -10.52 -9.00 -10.90
C LEU A 288 -11.44 -9.27 -9.70
N GLU A 289 -12.63 -9.82 -9.89
CA GLU A 289 -13.61 -10.12 -8.83
C GLU A 289 -13.33 -11.49 -8.17
N PHE A 290 -12.17 -11.63 -7.54
CA PHE A 290 -11.78 -12.87 -6.86
C PHE A 290 -12.58 -13.18 -5.58
N ASP A 291 -13.38 -12.26 -5.08
CA ASP A 291 -14.26 -12.46 -3.92
C ASP A 291 -15.48 -13.35 -4.22
N LYS A 292 -15.75 -13.65 -5.51
CA LYS A 292 -16.84 -14.51 -5.97
C LYS A 292 -16.45 -15.98 -6.12
N VAL A 293 -15.43 -16.44 -5.37
CA VAL A 293 -14.86 -17.78 -5.53
C VAL A 293 -15.89 -18.89 -5.40
N ASP A 294 -16.79 -18.85 -4.40
CA ASP A 294 -17.78 -19.90 -4.18
C ASP A 294 -18.77 -20.03 -5.34
N GLU A 295 -19.25 -18.89 -5.85
CA GLU A 295 -20.18 -18.86 -6.96
C GLU A 295 -19.53 -19.38 -8.27
N LEU A 296 -18.30 -18.93 -8.55
CA LEU A 296 -17.56 -19.34 -9.74
C LEU A 296 -17.19 -20.82 -9.71
N VAL A 297 -16.73 -21.34 -8.56
CA VAL A 297 -16.42 -22.76 -8.39
C VAL A 297 -17.67 -23.62 -8.58
N GLN A 298 -18.81 -23.21 -8.00
CA GLN A 298 -20.07 -23.95 -8.17
C GLN A 298 -20.51 -23.97 -9.62
N MET A 299 -20.43 -22.85 -10.34
CA MET A 299 -20.76 -22.80 -11.78
C MET A 299 -19.89 -23.75 -12.62
N GLY A 300 -18.58 -23.81 -12.34
CA GLY A 300 -17.67 -24.73 -13.02
C GLY A 300 -17.98 -26.20 -12.71
N TYR A 301 -18.36 -26.48 -11.47
CA TYR A 301 -18.81 -27.81 -11.05
C TYR A 301 -20.10 -28.24 -11.77
N ASP A 302 -21.12 -27.40 -11.73
CA ASP A 302 -22.42 -27.69 -12.33
C ASP A 302 -22.31 -27.90 -13.87
N LEU A 303 -21.56 -27.00 -14.54
CA LEU A 303 -21.28 -27.15 -15.99
C LEU A 303 -20.61 -28.48 -16.32
N THR A 304 -19.69 -28.95 -15.46
CA THR A 304 -18.99 -30.22 -15.67
C THR A 304 -19.94 -31.40 -15.43
N MET A 305 -20.81 -31.31 -14.42
CA MET A 305 -21.79 -32.33 -14.12
C MET A 305 -22.86 -32.47 -15.24
N GLU A 306 -23.28 -31.37 -15.82
CA GLU A 306 -24.20 -31.38 -17.02
C GLU A 306 -23.59 -32.14 -18.19
N ASN A 307 -22.27 -32.17 -18.36
CA ASN A 307 -21.56 -32.88 -19.42
C ASN A 307 -20.97 -34.22 -18.98
N MET A 308 -21.20 -34.65 -17.74
CA MET A 308 -20.53 -35.81 -17.12
C MET A 308 -20.79 -37.13 -17.85
N ASP A 309 -22.00 -37.37 -18.35
CA ASP A 309 -22.33 -38.60 -19.08
C ASP A 309 -21.54 -38.68 -20.40
N GLN A 310 -21.38 -37.56 -21.10
CA GLN A 310 -20.57 -37.48 -22.32
C GLN A 310 -19.08 -37.70 -22.00
N ILE A 311 -18.60 -37.15 -20.90
CA ILE A 311 -17.21 -37.32 -20.45
C ILE A 311 -16.95 -38.79 -20.08
N LYS A 312 -17.83 -39.42 -19.31
CA LYS A 312 -17.73 -40.85 -18.91
C LYS A 312 -17.76 -41.80 -20.10
N ALA A 313 -18.60 -41.51 -21.09
CA ALA A 313 -18.68 -42.31 -22.29
C ALA A 313 -17.37 -42.34 -23.11
N ARG A 314 -16.55 -41.30 -22.99
CA ARG A 314 -15.31 -41.14 -23.75
C ARG A 314 -14.05 -41.40 -22.92
N ALA A 315 -14.10 -41.22 -21.61
CA ALA A 315 -12.98 -41.53 -20.69
C ALA A 315 -12.87 -43.07 -20.60
N ARG A 316 -11.81 -43.60 -21.20
CA ARG A 316 -11.62 -45.09 -21.30
C ARG A 316 -11.15 -45.71 -19.98
N ARG A 317 -10.82 -44.91 -18.98
CA ARG A 317 -10.23 -45.33 -17.70
C ARG A 317 -10.89 -44.57 -16.53
N SER A 318 -11.06 -45.27 -15.42
CA SER A 318 -11.45 -44.65 -14.14
C SER A 318 -10.23 -44.49 -13.24
N PHE A 319 -10.15 -43.37 -12.52
CA PHE A 319 -9.09 -43.07 -11.57
C PHE A 319 -9.70 -42.66 -10.22
N PRO A 320 -9.82 -43.62 -9.28
CA PRO A 320 -10.44 -43.35 -7.99
C PRO A 320 -9.81 -42.20 -7.21
N LYS A 321 -10.65 -41.43 -6.53
CA LYS A 321 -10.23 -40.25 -5.75
C LYS A 321 -9.15 -40.61 -4.71
N GLU A 322 -9.21 -41.81 -4.15
CA GLU A 322 -8.22 -42.31 -3.17
C GLU A 322 -6.83 -42.43 -3.81
N LEU A 323 -6.75 -42.89 -5.04
CA LEU A 323 -5.48 -42.98 -5.77
C LEU A 323 -4.95 -41.57 -6.14
N ALA A 324 -5.84 -40.63 -6.48
CA ALA A 324 -5.47 -39.24 -6.69
C ALA A 324 -4.87 -38.64 -5.41
N GLN A 325 -5.47 -38.93 -4.26
CA GLN A 325 -4.94 -38.48 -2.96
C GLN A 325 -3.60 -39.13 -2.60
N GLN A 326 -3.42 -40.41 -2.83
CA GLN A 326 -2.14 -41.11 -2.59
C GLN A 326 -1.02 -40.52 -3.48
N ARG A 327 -1.31 -40.24 -4.76
CA ARG A 327 -0.38 -39.59 -5.69
C ARG A 327 0.00 -38.20 -5.22
N ARG A 328 -0.97 -37.44 -4.72
CA ARG A 328 -0.81 -36.10 -4.13
C ARG A 328 0.11 -36.13 -2.92
N ASP A 329 -0.15 -37.04 -1.98
CA ASP A 329 0.62 -37.17 -0.75
C ASP A 329 2.07 -37.61 -1.04
N ALA A 330 2.25 -38.56 -1.94
CA ALA A 330 3.57 -39.02 -2.39
C ALA A 330 4.38 -37.89 -3.04
N PHE A 331 3.78 -37.04 -3.83
CA PHE A 331 4.46 -35.90 -4.43
C PHE A 331 4.78 -34.81 -3.38
N LYS A 332 3.82 -34.49 -2.51
CA LYS A 332 4.01 -33.48 -1.44
C LYS A 332 5.17 -33.85 -0.51
N GLN A 333 5.43 -35.14 -0.25
CA GLN A 333 6.56 -35.59 0.56
C GLN A 333 7.93 -35.30 -0.06
N LYS A 334 8.00 -35.17 -1.40
CA LYS A 334 9.24 -34.82 -2.13
C LYS A 334 9.53 -33.32 -2.13
N ILE A 335 8.55 -32.47 -1.80
CA ILE A 335 8.69 -31.03 -1.88
C ILE A 335 9.61 -30.51 -0.77
N PRO A 336 10.79 -29.93 -1.08
CA PRO A 336 11.71 -29.43 -0.07
C PRO A 336 11.18 -28.16 0.59
N GLN A 337 11.68 -27.86 1.78
CA GLN A 337 11.43 -26.56 2.41
C GLN A 337 12.15 -25.45 1.65
N LEU A 338 11.48 -24.30 1.49
CA LEU A 338 12.04 -23.14 0.81
C LEU A 338 13.07 -22.43 1.72
N ARG A 339 14.34 -22.80 1.58
CA ARG A 339 15.49 -22.19 2.25
C ARG A 339 16.49 -21.69 1.22
N PHE A 340 17.11 -20.56 1.48
CA PHE A 340 18.00 -19.91 0.53
C PHE A 340 19.46 -19.95 0.99
N HIS A 341 20.33 -20.12 0.02
CA HIS A 341 21.78 -19.94 0.22
C HIS A 341 22.07 -18.47 0.60
N GLN A 342 23.12 -18.28 1.39
CA GLN A 342 23.55 -16.95 1.82
C GLN A 342 23.87 -15.98 0.65
N ASP A 343 24.29 -16.50 -0.50
CA ASP A 343 24.67 -15.69 -1.65
C ASP A 343 23.45 -15.34 -2.49
N ILE A 344 23.30 -14.03 -2.68
CA ILE A 344 22.21 -13.44 -3.46
C ILE A 344 22.81 -12.80 -4.70
N THR A 345 22.39 -13.26 -5.86
CA THR A 345 22.76 -12.65 -7.14
C THR A 345 21.83 -11.48 -7.45
N VAL A 346 22.39 -10.29 -7.65
CA VAL A 346 21.62 -9.09 -8.04
C VAL A 346 22.11 -8.63 -9.41
N THR A 347 21.19 -8.61 -10.38
CA THR A 347 21.44 -8.26 -11.79
C THR A 347 20.55 -7.08 -12.21
N GLY A 348 20.76 -6.59 -13.44
CA GLY A 348 19.96 -5.51 -14.03
C GLY A 348 20.61 -4.14 -13.93
N SER A 349 19.84 -3.10 -14.25
CA SER A 349 20.34 -1.71 -14.30
C SER A 349 20.35 -1.06 -12.92
N ILE A 350 21.22 -1.56 -12.03
CA ILE A 350 21.33 -1.06 -10.65
C ILE A 350 22.81 -0.80 -10.28
N PRO A 351 23.11 0.33 -9.58
CA PRO A 351 24.47 0.60 -9.11
C PRO A 351 24.98 -0.47 -8.13
N THR A 352 26.26 -0.77 -8.17
CA THR A 352 26.90 -1.75 -7.27
C THR A 352 26.62 -1.50 -5.79
N GLN A 353 26.61 -0.24 -5.36
CA GLN A 353 26.31 0.14 -3.97
C GLN A 353 24.85 -0.15 -3.59
N ALA A 354 23.90 0.09 -4.50
CA ALA A 354 22.49 -0.25 -4.28
C ALA A 354 22.28 -1.77 -4.29
N ALA A 355 23.01 -2.52 -5.13
CA ALA A 355 23.00 -3.99 -5.08
C ALA A 355 23.53 -4.53 -3.74
N ARG A 356 24.55 -3.88 -3.15
CA ARG A 356 25.03 -4.21 -1.78
C ARG A 356 23.94 -3.92 -0.74
N PHE A 357 23.26 -2.79 -0.85
CA PHE A 357 22.12 -2.46 0.03
C PHE A 357 21.03 -3.55 -0.02
N ILE A 358 20.66 -4.01 -1.22
CA ILE A 358 19.67 -5.10 -1.41
C ILE A 358 20.11 -6.37 -0.67
N ARG A 359 21.33 -6.86 -0.95
CA ARG A 359 21.85 -8.09 -0.32
C ARG A 359 21.88 -7.98 1.21
N ARG A 360 22.38 -6.85 1.76
CA ARG A 360 22.44 -6.61 3.20
C ARG A 360 21.06 -6.58 3.82
N THR A 361 20.10 -5.92 3.16
CA THR A 361 18.74 -5.77 3.67
C THR A 361 18.01 -7.12 3.74
N ILE A 362 18.16 -7.98 2.73
CA ILE A 362 17.52 -9.30 2.72
C ILE A 362 18.15 -10.22 3.76
N ARG A 363 19.49 -10.26 3.84
CA ARG A 363 20.22 -11.10 4.80
C ARG A 363 20.27 -10.55 6.23
N GLU A 364 19.79 -9.33 6.46
CA GLU A 364 19.93 -8.63 7.75
C GLU A 364 21.39 -8.58 8.25
N ASP A 365 22.38 -8.40 7.35
CA ASP A 365 23.83 -8.44 7.60
C ASP A 365 24.38 -9.80 8.10
N ARG A 366 23.58 -10.86 8.09
CA ARG A 366 24.05 -12.21 8.40
C ARG A 366 24.70 -12.86 7.16
N ARG A 367 25.67 -13.73 7.38
CA ARG A 367 26.26 -14.58 6.35
C ARG A 367 25.88 -16.03 6.60
N GLU A 368 24.58 -16.29 6.67
CA GLU A 368 23.98 -17.59 6.94
C GLU A 368 22.88 -17.85 5.95
N ASN A 369 22.54 -19.11 5.74
CA ASN A 369 21.37 -19.50 4.97
C ASN A 369 20.10 -18.98 5.66
N PHE A 370 19.08 -18.62 4.88
CA PHE A 370 17.88 -17.98 5.40
C PHE A 370 16.60 -18.60 4.81
N ASP A 371 15.50 -18.42 5.54
CA ASP A 371 14.19 -18.93 5.16
C ASP A 371 13.36 -17.90 4.36
N PHE A 372 12.19 -18.34 3.92
CA PHE A 372 11.25 -17.51 3.16
C PHE A 372 10.71 -16.33 3.98
N ASP A 373 10.50 -16.48 5.30
CA ASP A 373 10.01 -15.36 6.13
C ASP A 373 11.04 -14.25 6.23
N GLN A 374 12.33 -14.60 6.31
CA GLN A 374 13.42 -13.63 6.27
C GLN A 374 13.53 -12.96 4.90
N LEU A 375 13.42 -13.73 3.78
CA LEU A 375 13.34 -13.16 2.43
C LEU A 375 12.20 -12.15 2.35
N ARG A 376 11.00 -12.53 2.77
CA ARG A 376 9.79 -11.69 2.72
C ARG A 376 9.98 -10.38 3.46
N LYS A 377 10.54 -10.41 4.67
CA LYS A 377 10.87 -9.21 5.45
C LYS A 377 11.85 -8.29 4.73
N GLY A 378 12.96 -8.84 4.25
CA GLY A 378 13.99 -8.09 3.54
C GLY A 378 13.48 -7.52 2.21
N TYR A 379 12.71 -8.31 1.48
CA TYR A 379 12.10 -7.94 0.21
C TYR A 379 11.20 -6.70 0.34
N TYR A 380 10.25 -6.71 1.27
CA TYR A 380 9.38 -5.55 1.50
C TYR A 380 10.15 -4.33 2.04
N ARG A 381 11.22 -4.52 2.82
CA ARG A 381 12.09 -3.41 3.24
C ARG A 381 12.77 -2.73 2.04
N VAL A 382 13.29 -3.52 1.08
CA VAL A 382 13.91 -2.97 -0.13
C VAL A 382 12.88 -2.18 -0.94
N ILE A 383 11.70 -2.73 -1.19
CA ILE A 383 10.64 -2.06 -1.96
C ILE A 383 10.23 -0.75 -1.28
N GLN A 384 9.96 -0.79 0.02
CA GLN A 384 9.50 0.38 0.78
C GLN A 384 10.58 1.46 0.94
N SER A 385 11.86 1.07 0.80
CA SER A 385 12.96 2.05 0.79
C SER A 385 12.89 3.01 -0.40
N GLY A 386 12.15 2.66 -1.47
CA GLY A 386 12.02 3.46 -2.68
C GLY A 386 13.30 3.52 -3.53
N VAL A 387 14.29 2.68 -3.26
CA VAL A 387 15.58 2.63 -3.99
C VAL A 387 15.44 1.95 -5.35
N VAL A 388 14.45 1.07 -5.50
CA VAL A 388 14.23 0.25 -6.68
C VAL A 388 12.94 0.62 -7.42
N ASN A 389 12.98 0.56 -8.75
CA ASN A 389 11.81 0.69 -9.62
C ASN A 389 11.31 -0.67 -10.10
N THR A 390 12.22 -1.54 -10.53
CA THR A 390 11.94 -2.95 -10.81
C THR A 390 12.65 -3.78 -9.77
N PHE A 391 11.97 -4.78 -9.24
CA PHE A 391 12.53 -5.68 -8.23
C PHE A 391 11.84 -7.04 -8.37
N PHE A 392 12.41 -7.90 -9.21
CA PHE A 392 11.87 -9.22 -9.52
C PHE A 392 12.76 -10.30 -8.93
N PRO A 393 12.28 -11.08 -7.97
CA PRO A 393 12.97 -12.21 -7.39
C PRO A 393 12.72 -13.46 -8.25
N SER A 394 13.71 -14.30 -8.39
CA SER A 394 13.63 -15.64 -8.98
C SER A 394 14.56 -16.57 -8.24
N VAL A 395 14.36 -17.85 -8.38
CA VAL A 395 15.25 -18.87 -7.81
C VAL A 395 16.03 -19.55 -8.94
N ALA A 396 17.33 -19.69 -8.74
CA ALA A 396 18.11 -20.51 -9.66
C ALA A 396 17.92 -21.98 -9.34
N THR A 397 17.80 -22.74 -10.40
CA THR A 397 17.77 -24.18 -10.40
C THR A 397 19.14 -24.67 -10.88
N GLU A 398 20.18 -24.48 -10.07
CA GLU A 398 21.50 -25.03 -10.40
C GLU A 398 21.50 -26.49 -10.01
N GLU A 399 22.03 -27.33 -10.91
CA GLU A 399 22.35 -28.72 -10.62
C GLU A 399 23.48 -28.73 -9.58
N THR A 400 23.15 -29.05 -8.34
CA THR A 400 24.15 -29.37 -7.31
C THR A 400 24.44 -30.85 -7.39
N SER A 401 25.69 -31.23 -7.17
CA SER A 401 26.11 -32.64 -7.21
C SER A 401 25.28 -33.47 -6.20
N PRO A 402 24.74 -34.64 -6.61
CA PRO A 402 23.90 -35.45 -5.72
C PRO A 402 24.64 -35.84 -4.43
N GLY A 403 24.00 -35.62 -3.29
CA GLY A 403 24.43 -36.15 -2.00
C GLY A 403 25.00 -35.17 -0.98
N SER A 404 24.87 -33.85 -1.17
CA SER A 404 25.26 -32.88 -0.14
C SER A 404 24.02 -32.21 0.53
N ASP A 405 24.13 -31.80 1.80
CA ASP A 405 23.09 -30.95 2.47
C ASP A 405 22.81 -29.65 1.72
N ALA A 406 23.68 -29.27 0.76
CA ALA A 406 23.50 -28.18 -0.18
C ALA A 406 22.37 -28.42 -1.20
N ASP A 407 21.97 -29.68 -1.45
CA ASP A 407 20.90 -30.04 -2.39
C ASP A 407 19.52 -29.51 -1.99
N SER A 408 19.32 -29.12 -0.75
CA SER A 408 18.04 -28.58 -0.26
C SER A 408 17.92 -27.06 -0.38
N LEU A 409 18.99 -26.34 -0.71
CA LEU A 409 19.01 -24.89 -0.74
C LEU A 409 18.70 -24.32 -2.14
N PHE A 410 18.12 -23.14 -2.15
CA PHE A 410 17.80 -22.36 -3.36
C PHE A 410 18.73 -21.15 -3.48
N THR A 411 19.26 -20.87 -4.65
CA THR A 411 20.00 -19.65 -4.92
C THR A 411 19.05 -18.54 -5.35
N LEU A 412 18.98 -17.46 -4.56
CA LEU A 412 18.13 -16.32 -4.86
C LEU A 412 18.77 -15.41 -5.91
N LYS A 413 18.11 -15.23 -7.04
CA LYS A 413 18.46 -14.25 -8.09
C LYS A 413 17.46 -13.10 -8.04
N ILE A 414 17.95 -11.87 -8.08
CA ILE A 414 17.12 -10.66 -8.08
C ILE A 414 17.49 -9.81 -9.27
N ARG A 415 16.53 -9.56 -10.14
CA ARG A 415 16.66 -8.54 -11.16
C ARG A 415 16.13 -7.22 -10.65
N ALA A 416 16.98 -6.20 -10.61
CA ALA A 416 16.60 -4.90 -10.08
C ALA A 416 17.02 -3.76 -11.02
N SER A 417 16.22 -2.69 -11.05
CA SER A 417 16.60 -1.41 -11.61
C SER A 417 16.45 -0.32 -10.55
N LYS A 418 17.32 0.70 -10.59
CA LYS A 418 17.22 1.81 -9.65
C LYS A 418 15.92 2.59 -9.86
N ALA A 419 15.39 3.15 -8.78
CA ALA A 419 14.26 4.06 -8.83
C ALA A 419 14.57 5.30 -9.69
N HIS A 420 13.53 5.91 -10.24
CA HIS A 420 13.65 7.24 -10.85
C HIS A 420 14.11 8.23 -9.78
N PRO A 421 15.18 8.98 -10.03
CA PRO A 421 15.82 9.75 -8.96
C PRO A 421 14.98 10.94 -8.52
N LEU A 422 14.14 11.49 -9.39
CA LEU A 422 13.33 12.67 -9.12
C LEU A 422 11.83 12.36 -9.22
N LYS A 423 11.09 12.75 -8.18
CA LYS A 423 9.65 12.66 -8.09
C LYS A 423 9.08 14.04 -7.85
N ILE A 424 8.17 14.48 -8.71
CA ILE A 424 7.40 15.72 -8.56
C ILE A 424 6.03 15.39 -7.98
N SER A 425 5.58 16.19 -7.03
CA SER A 425 4.28 16.03 -6.38
C SER A 425 3.47 17.30 -6.55
N VAL A 426 2.20 17.18 -6.90
CA VAL A 426 1.25 18.29 -7.06
C VAL A 426 0.00 17.96 -6.26
N GLY A 427 -0.59 18.96 -5.63
CA GLY A 427 -1.82 18.76 -4.87
C GLY A 427 -2.32 20.05 -4.23
N GLY A 428 -3.01 19.91 -3.11
CA GLY A 428 -3.57 21.03 -2.37
C GLY A 428 -4.98 20.79 -1.92
N ASN A 429 -5.74 21.87 -1.78
CA ASN A 429 -7.14 21.86 -1.36
C ASN A 429 -7.90 23.02 -1.98
N ILE A 430 -9.12 22.77 -2.45
CA ILE A 430 -10.11 23.77 -2.86
C ILE A 430 -11.28 23.67 -1.87
N SER A 431 -11.69 24.79 -1.30
CA SER A 431 -12.72 24.83 -0.27
C SER A 431 -13.73 25.96 -0.51
N SER A 432 -14.96 25.80 -0.03
CA SER A 432 -15.97 26.85 0.08
C SER A 432 -15.59 27.96 1.08
N SER A 433 -14.56 27.75 1.88
CA SER A 433 -13.94 28.76 2.73
C SER A 433 -12.65 29.28 2.08
N SER A 434 -12.03 30.34 2.65
CA SER A 434 -10.77 30.91 2.12
C SER A 434 -9.53 29.98 2.31
N LEU A 435 -9.75 28.67 2.41
CA LEU A 435 -8.73 27.63 2.67
C LEU A 435 -8.11 27.06 1.41
N ASN A 436 -8.25 27.74 0.27
CA ASN A 436 -7.64 27.28 -0.97
C ASN A 436 -6.12 27.26 -0.86
N GLN A 437 -5.53 26.15 -1.26
CA GLN A 437 -4.11 25.90 -1.16
C GLN A 437 -3.60 25.11 -2.37
N ILE A 438 -2.48 25.53 -2.91
CA ILE A 438 -1.70 24.79 -3.90
C ILE A 438 -0.49 24.19 -3.19
N PHE A 439 -0.22 22.92 -3.45
CA PHE A 439 0.96 22.22 -2.99
C PHE A 439 1.82 21.79 -4.17
N LEU A 440 3.11 22.09 -4.08
CA LEU A 440 4.13 21.62 -5.02
C LEU A 440 5.26 20.97 -4.21
N GLY A 441 5.71 19.80 -4.64
CA GLY A 441 6.81 19.09 -4.01
C GLY A 441 7.77 18.47 -5.02
N ALA A 442 9.03 18.35 -4.65
CA ALA A 442 10.05 17.62 -5.40
C ALA A 442 10.85 16.76 -4.44
N GLU A 443 11.02 15.49 -4.75
CA GLU A 443 11.80 14.54 -3.96
C GLU A 443 12.89 13.91 -4.82
N TYR A 444 14.13 14.00 -4.36
CA TYR A 444 15.28 13.32 -4.94
C TYR A 444 15.69 12.13 -4.07
N ILE A 445 15.90 10.96 -4.70
CA ILE A 445 16.31 9.73 -4.05
C ILE A 445 17.68 9.30 -4.58
N HIS A 446 18.65 9.18 -3.68
CA HIS A 446 19.95 8.60 -3.99
C HIS A 446 19.98 7.12 -3.60
N ALA A 447 20.13 6.24 -4.62
CA ALA A 447 20.22 4.81 -4.44
C ALA A 447 21.69 4.39 -4.22
N GLY A 448 22.09 4.28 -2.96
CA GLY A 448 23.44 3.85 -2.55
C GLY A 448 23.38 2.73 -1.50
N MET A 449 24.52 2.41 -0.88
CA MET A 449 24.58 1.45 0.23
C MET A 449 23.81 1.93 1.46
N ASN A 450 23.87 3.23 1.72
CA ASN A 450 23.04 3.94 2.68
C ASN A 450 22.22 4.97 1.91
N PRO A 451 20.97 4.66 1.55
CA PRO A 451 20.16 5.56 0.74
C PRO A 451 19.85 6.86 1.47
N TRP A 452 19.77 7.95 0.72
CA TRP A 452 19.30 9.21 1.26
C TRP A 452 18.27 9.87 0.36
N ARG A 453 17.46 10.73 0.94
CA ARG A 453 16.38 11.44 0.24
C ARG A 453 16.38 12.91 0.65
N LEU A 454 16.13 13.76 -0.33
CA LEU A 454 15.94 15.18 -0.15
C LEU A 454 14.57 15.55 -0.73
N LYS A 455 13.69 16.14 0.10
CA LYS A 455 12.37 16.58 -0.33
C LYS A 455 12.20 18.06 -0.07
N GLY A 456 11.98 18.84 -1.14
CA GLY A 456 11.52 20.22 -1.08
C GLY A 456 10.02 20.29 -1.30
N SER A 457 9.31 21.17 -0.58
CA SER A 457 7.88 21.41 -0.81
C SER A 457 7.49 22.85 -0.51
N VAL A 458 6.49 23.35 -1.25
CA VAL A 458 5.92 24.69 -1.09
C VAL A 458 4.40 24.57 -1.03
N ASN A 459 3.79 25.30 -0.11
CA ASN A 459 2.35 25.49 0.05
C ASN A 459 2.01 26.95 -0.16
N LEU A 460 1.07 27.25 -1.05
CA LEU A 460 0.65 28.60 -1.40
C LEU A 460 -0.87 28.72 -1.21
N GLY A 461 -1.29 29.50 -0.24
CA GLY A 461 -2.70 29.77 0.04
C GLY A 461 -2.90 31.10 0.78
N LYS A 462 -4.13 31.56 0.88
CA LYS A 462 -4.45 32.78 1.62
C LYS A 462 -4.26 32.62 3.12
N TYR A 463 -4.77 31.50 3.68
CA TYR A 463 -4.65 31.17 5.08
C TYR A 463 -3.25 30.68 5.45
N TYR A 464 -2.69 29.79 4.64
CA TYR A 464 -1.41 29.14 4.93
C TYR A 464 -0.44 29.28 3.76
N ARG A 465 0.78 29.71 4.09
CA ARG A 465 1.94 29.72 3.18
C ARG A 465 3.10 29.06 3.88
N GLY A 466 3.81 28.19 3.18
CA GLY A 466 4.94 27.52 3.80
C GLY A 466 5.85 26.84 2.81
N ALA A 467 7.11 26.72 3.21
CA ALA A 467 8.10 25.93 2.51
C ALA A 467 8.79 24.99 3.49
N ALA A 468 9.16 23.81 3.01
CA ALA A 468 9.93 22.86 3.81
C ALA A 468 10.98 22.18 2.93
N VAL A 469 12.17 21.99 3.49
CA VAL A 469 13.22 21.13 2.95
C VAL A 469 13.49 20.05 3.98
N ARG A 470 13.36 18.79 3.58
CA ARG A 470 13.51 17.63 4.44
C ARG A 470 14.60 16.72 3.90
N PHE A 471 15.56 16.41 4.69
CA PHE A 471 16.62 15.46 4.40
C PHE A 471 16.47 14.24 5.29
N ARG A 472 16.65 13.05 4.69
CA ARG A 472 16.70 11.79 5.41
C ARG A 472 17.83 10.93 4.88
N HIS A 473 18.63 10.37 5.78
CA HIS A 473 19.71 9.45 5.49
C HIS A 473 19.49 8.13 6.24
N ASP A 474 19.18 7.07 5.51
CA ASP A 474 18.96 5.73 6.06
C ASP A 474 20.32 5.08 6.37
N ILE A 475 20.50 4.60 7.59
CA ILE A 475 21.74 3.97 8.05
C ILE A 475 21.49 2.54 8.53
N GLY A 476 22.39 1.66 8.09
CA GLY A 476 22.47 0.30 8.56
C GLY A 476 21.28 -0.58 8.23
N VAL A 477 21.44 -1.82 8.56
CA VAL A 477 20.42 -2.85 8.52
C VAL A 477 20.17 -3.37 9.93
N LYS A 478 21.21 -3.36 10.77
CA LYS A 478 21.20 -3.62 12.21
C LYS A 478 22.25 -2.74 12.92
N PRO A 479 21.81 -1.77 13.73
CA PRO A 479 20.42 -1.32 13.91
C PRO A 479 19.89 -0.57 12.70
N LEU A 480 18.62 -0.81 12.35
CA LEU A 480 17.93 -0.04 11.33
C LEU A 480 17.57 1.32 11.92
N ALA A 481 18.10 2.39 11.32
CA ALA A 481 17.83 3.75 11.77
C ALA A 481 17.94 4.73 10.60
N TYR A 482 17.47 5.95 10.80
CA TYR A 482 17.77 7.07 9.92
C TYR A 482 18.02 8.35 10.71
N TYR A 483 18.89 9.19 10.17
CA TYR A 483 19.00 10.60 10.57
C TYR A 483 18.09 11.46 9.69
N TYR A 484 17.57 12.53 10.28
CA TYR A 484 16.79 13.50 9.52
C TYR A 484 17.14 14.93 9.90
N ALA A 485 16.99 15.81 8.92
CA ALA A 485 17.10 17.24 9.10
C ALA A 485 15.98 17.92 8.30
N ASP A 486 15.09 18.63 8.98
CA ASP A 486 13.98 19.36 8.35
C ASP A 486 14.19 20.85 8.59
N PHE A 487 14.04 21.67 7.56
CA PHE A 487 13.98 23.12 7.66
C PHE A 487 12.60 23.55 7.19
N VAL A 488 11.88 24.24 8.05
CA VAL A 488 10.49 24.64 7.81
C VAL A 488 10.35 26.13 8.05
N GLY A 489 9.76 26.82 7.08
CA GLY A 489 9.30 28.19 7.23
C GLY A 489 7.84 28.28 6.84
N HIS A 490 6.98 28.84 7.70
CA HIS A 490 5.56 28.95 7.41
C HIS A 490 4.88 30.14 8.09
N GLN A 491 3.74 30.52 7.52
CA GLN A 491 2.87 31.58 8.02
C GLN A 491 1.42 31.11 8.02
N TYR A 492 0.73 31.36 9.11
CA TYR A 492 -0.70 31.22 9.29
C TYR A 492 -1.33 32.61 9.41
N ASP A 493 -2.41 32.83 8.66
CA ASP A 493 -3.20 34.06 8.69
C ASP A 493 -4.62 33.72 9.14
N TYR A 494 -4.87 33.85 10.44
CA TYR A 494 -6.14 33.49 11.04
C TYR A 494 -7.29 34.42 10.63
N TYR A 495 -7.01 35.64 10.16
CA TYR A 495 -8.01 36.52 9.55
C TYR A 495 -8.64 35.89 8.32
N ASN A 496 -7.78 35.37 7.42
CA ASN A 496 -8.27 34.70 6.21
C ASN A 496 -8.88 33.31 6.50
N GLY A 497 -8.47 32.63 7.55
CA GLY A 497 -8.96 31.29 7.91
C GLY A 497 -10.45 31.28 8.29
N ASN A 498 -10.95 32.35 8.85
CA ASN A 498 -12.35 32.44 9.30
C ASN A 498 -13.35 32.84 8.20
N GLN A 499 -12.89 33.25 7.02
CA GLN A 499 -13.78 33.61 5.92
C GLN A 499 -14.43 32.39 5.25
N ASN A 500 -15.75 32.37 5.15
CA ASN A 500 -16.51 31.31 4.49
C ASN A 500 -17.56 31.91 3.55
N ILE A 501 -17.59 31.47 2.29
CA ILE A 501 -18.53 31.94 1.25
C ILE A 501 -19.99 31.61 1.62
N LEU A 502 -20.20 30.56 2.37
CA LEU A 502 -21.55 30.11 2.82
C LEU A 502 -22.08 30.90 4.01
N ARG A 503 -21.43 32.01 4.40
CA ARG A 503 -21.71 32.71 5.65
C ARG A 503 -21.40 34.20 5.58
N ALA A 504 -22.29 35.06 6.11
CA ALA A 504 -22.02 36.47 6.33
C ALA A 504 -21.02 36.63 7.51
N ASN A 505 -19.94 37.36 7.28
CA ASN A 505 -18.84 37.48 8.22
C ASN A 505 -18.85 38.78 8.98
N LYS A 506 -18.69 38.74 10.32
CA LYS A 506 -17.96 39.79 11.03
C LYS A 506 -16.45 39.60 10.77
N LEU A 507 -15.71 40.69 10.65
CA LEU A 507 -14.28 40.69 10.49
C LEU A 507 -13.61 40.06 11.74
N PRO A 508 -12.88 38.98 11.62
CA PRO A 508 -12.17 38.39 12.74
C PRO A 508 -10.92 39.20 13.08
N GLU A 509 -10.39 39.01 14.28
CA GLU A 509 -9.14 39.62 14.73
C GLU A 509 -8.00 39.30 13.75
N ASN A 510 -7.24 40.33 13.36
CA ASN A 510 -6.11 40.19 12.42
C ASN A 510 -4.90 39.60 13.15
N ILE A 511 -4.83 38.26 13.20
CA ILE A 511 -3.74 37.53 13.86
C ILE A 511 -2.92 36.79 12.79
N GLN A 512 -1.65 37.13 12.72
CA GLN A 512 -0.65 36.42 11.90
C GLN A 512 0.36 35.71 12.79
N PHE A 513 0.64 34.45 12.45
CA PHE A 513 1.66 33.66 13.09
C PHE A 513 2.66 33.18 12.03
N LYS A 514 3.97 33.47 12.23
CA LYS A 514 5.07 33.03 11.36
C LYS A 514 6.08 32.26 12.16
N GLU A 515 6.66 31.23 11.58
CA GLU A 515 7.66 30.41 12.23
C GLU A 515 8.72 29.93 11.24
N PHE A 516 9.98 29.94 11.69
CA PHE A 516 11.11 29.36 10.98
C PHE A 516 11.88 28.47 11.97
N PHE A 517 12.04 27.20 11.64
CA PHE A 517 12.77 26.28 12.51
C PHE A 517 13.51 25.20 11.73
N GLY A 518 14.61 24.73 12.32
CA GLY A 518 15.30 23.51 11.97
C GLY A 518 14.96 22.40 12.96
N ARG A 519 14.76 21.19 12.46
CA ARG A 519 14.50 19.99 13.23
C ARG A 519 15.52 18.94 12.87
N PHE A 520 16.23 18.41 13.84
CA PHE A 520 17.29 17.43 13.67
C PHE A 520 17.04 16.24 14.58
N GLY A 521 17.29 15.03 14.09
CA GLY A 521 17.11 13.88 14.94
C GLY A 521 17.42 12.55 14.28
N MET A 522 17.13 11.52 15.04
CA MET A 522 17.28 10.13 14.64
C MET A 522 15.98 9.36 14.90
N ALA A 523 15.71 8.36 14.07
CA ALA A 523 14.60 7.47 14.26
C ALA A 523 15.02 6.03 14.06
N THR A 524 14.38 5.13 14.82
CA THR A 524 14.55 3.68 14.72
C THR A 524 13.19 2.98 14.84
N PRO A 525 12.96 1.84 14.17
CA PRO A 525 11.74 1.09 14.39
C PRO A 525 11.76 0.44 15.78
N LEU A 526 10.69 0.62 16.56
CA LEU A 526 10.41 -0.20 17.74
C LEU A 526 9.97 -1.60 17.32
N SER A 527 9.17 -1.67 16.27
CA SER A 527 8.76 -2.92 15.64
C SER A 527 8.34 -2.65 14.19
N LEU A 528 9.07 -3.22 13.24
CA LEU A 528 8.69 -3.16 11.82
C LEU A 528 7.38 -3.90 11.57
N ARG A 529 7.19 -5.06 12.20
CA ARG A 529 5.97 -5.88 12.06
C ARG A 529 4.73 -5.16 12.62
N LYS A 530 4.90 -4.35 13.68
CA LYS A 530 3.80 -3.59 14.30
C LYS A 530 3.71 -2.15 13.78
N ASN A 531 4.53 -1.75 12.80
CA ASN A 531 4.57 -0.40 12.22
C ASN A 531 4.75 0.72 13.26
N SER A 532 5.62 0.50 14.26
CA SER A 532 5.91 1.47 15.32
C SER A 532 7.36 1.92 15.28
N ILE A 533 7.58 3.22 15.55
CA ILE A 533 8.89 3.87 15.51
C ILE A 533 9.12 4.70 16.77
N ALA A 534 10.38 4.82 17.13
CA ALA A 534 10.88 5.79 18.10
C ALA A 534 11.70 6.85 17.37
N GLN A 535 11.50 8.11 17.74
CA GLN A 535 12.25 9.25 17.23
C GLN A 535 12.76 10.07 18.41
N ALA A 536 13.99 10.52 18.34
CA ALA A 536 14.54 11.51 19.25
C ALA A 536 15.09 12.67 18.43
N GLY A 537 14.86 13.90 18.89
CA GLY A 537 15.28 15.06 18.12
C GLY A 537 15.23 16.37 18.88
N VAL A 538 15.80 17.38 18.24
CA VAL A 538 15.86 18.77 18.72
C VAL A 538 15.28 19.67 17.65
N ASP A 539 14.41 20.60 18.05
CA ASP A 539 13.90 21.69 17.20
C ASP A 539 14.53 23.00 17.68
N ILE A 540 15.01 23.83 16.76
CA ILE A 540 15.59 25.16 17.04
C ILE A 540 14.97 26.14 16.06
N GLY A 541 14.40 27.23 16.55
CA GLY A 541 13.77 28.20 15.68
C GLY A 541 13.30 29.46 16.34
N ARG A 542 12.59 30.27 15.55
CA ARG A 542 12.00 31.52 15.99
C ARG A 542 10.56 31.63 15.44
N ALA A 543 9.65 31.96 16.34
CA ALA A 543 8.27 32.28 16.03
C ALA A 543 8.05 33.80 16.15
N TYR A 544 7.15 34.30 15.30
CA TYR A 544 6.74 35.71 15.27
C TYR A 544 5.22 35.77 15.26
N GLN A 545 4.67 36.70 16.01
CA GLN A 545 3.25 36.98 16.10
C GLN A 545 2.99 38.45 15.80
N SER A 546 1.91 38.75 15.11
CA SER A 546 1.45 40.11 14.84
C SER A 546 -0.06 40.14 14.96
N PHE A 547 -0.62 41.03 15.77
CA PHE A 547 -2.05 41.14 16.03
C PHE A 547 -2.45 42.55 16.46
N TYR A 548 -3.74 42.91 16.32
CA TYR A 548 -4.31 44.10 16.92
C TYR A 548 -5.17 43.70 18.11
N LEU A 549 -5.18 44.52 19.16
CA LEU A 549 -5.98 44.26 20.38
C LEU A 549 -7.45 44.65 20.21
N THR A 550 -7.76 45.46 19.20
CA THR A 550 -9.13 45.96 18.90
C THR A 550 -9.52 45.61 17.48
N GLU A 551 -10.79 45.47 17.21
CA GLU A 551 -11.34 45.33 15.87
C GLU A 551 -11.37 46.68 15.12
N ASP A 552 -11.43 47.79 15.87
CA ASP A 552 -11.45 49.17 15.36
C ASP A 552 -10.03 49.73 15.25
N TYR A 553 -9.29 49.34 14.24
CA TYR A 553 -7.94 49.87 13.94
C TYR A 553 -7.92 50.57 12.58
N LEU A 554 -7.10 51.62 12.48
CA LEU A 554 -6.89 52.39 11.25
C LEU A 554 -5.75 51.77 10.41
N SER A 555 -5.73 52.07 9.12
CA SER A 555 -4.63 51.64 8.23
C SER A 555 -3.26 52.21 8.63
N THR A 556 -3.24 53.27 9.42
CA THR A 556 -2.06 53.92 9.99
C THR A 556 -1.59 53.26 11.30
N ASP A 557 -2.42 52.43 11.92
CA ASP A 557 -2.07 51.75 13.16
C ASP A 557 -1.01 50.67 12.94
N THR A 558 -0.15 50.50 13.94
CA THR A 558 0.85 49.44 13.97
C THR A 558 0.40 48.29 14.87
N PRO A 559 0.54 47.02 14.42
CA PRO A 559 0.16 45.90 15.26
C PRO A 559 1.13 45.64 16.40
N ASP A 560 0.64 45.03 17.46
CA ASP A 560 1.46 44.41 18.47
C ASP A 560 2.33 43.31 17.87
N LYS A 561 3.59 43.19 18.30
CA LYS A 561 4.57 42.22 17.77
C LYS A 561 5.15 41.39 18.90
N GLY A 562 5.00 40.09 18.84
CA GLY A 562 5.64 39.11 19.66
C GLY A 562 6.72 38.34 18.88
N SER A 563 7.82 38.01 19.51
CA SER A 563 8.77 37.03 19.00
C SER A 563 9.20 36.07 20.08
N ALA A 564 9.51 34.84 19.70
CA ALA A 564 9.94 33.80 20.61
C ALA A 564 11.06 32.98 19.96
N PHE A 565 12.26 33.00 20.51
CA PHE A 565 13.30 32.03 20.18
C PHE A 565 13.05 30.75 20.98
N LEU A 566 13.11 29.59 20.34
CA LEU A 566 12.82 28.31 20.98
C LEU A 566 13.90 27.26 20.69
N VAL A 567 14.21 26.47 21.70
CA VAL A 567 14.97 25.22 21.60
C VAL A 567 14.17 24.12 22.29
N SER A 568 13.87 23.05 21.57
CA SER A 568 13.02 21.97 22.07
C SER A 568 13.69 20.61 21.89
N ALA A 569 13.82 19.85 22.98
CA ALA A 569 14.22 18.44 22.91
C ALA A 569 12.98 17.55 23.06
N LYS A 570 12.88 16.51 22.26
CA LYS A 570 11.71 15.63 22.25
C LYS A 570 12.04 14.17 21.96
N VAL A 571 11.22 13.29 22.50
CA VAL A 571 11.12 11.88 22.10
C VAL A 571 9.70 11.64 21.59
N VAL A 572 9.56 10.89 20.52
CA VAL A 572 8.28 10.55 19.94
C VAL A 572 8.22 9.05 19.72
N LEU A 573 7.33 8.39 20.43
CA LEU A 573 6.95 7.00 20.17
C LEU A 573 5.63 7.01 19.41
N LYS A 574 5.57 6.41 18.23
CA LYS A 574 4.34 6.45 17.43
C LYS A 574 4.13 5.21 16.56
N LYS A 575 2.87 4.96 16.26
CA LYS A 575 2.40 4.00 15.26
C LYS A 575 1.35 4.67 14.39
N ASN A 576 1.34 4.37 13.10
CA ASN A 576 0.29 4.81 12.20
C ASN A 576 0.00 3.73 11.15
N THR A 577 -1.20 3.19 11.19
CA THR A 577 -1.74 2.23 10.21
C THR A 577 -3.11 2.67 9.68
N LEU A 578 -3.50 3.93 9.91
CA LEU A 578 -4.73 4.49 9.36
C LEU A 578 -4.68 4.43 7.83
N ASP A 579 -5.81 4.09 7.22
CA ASP A 579 -5.97 3.96 5.77
C ASP A 579 -5.90 5.31 5.05
N TYR A 580 -6.50 6.36 5.62
CA TYR A 580 -6.50 7.72 5.07
C TYR A 580 -5.97 8.74 6.06
N PRO A 581 -5.25 9.79 5.59
CA PRO A 581 -4.78 10.88 6.47
C PRO A 581 -5.91 11.80 6.94
N LEU A 582 -7.01 11.89 6.17
CA LEU A 582 -8.24 12.61 6.51
C LEU A 582 -9.41 11.64 6.39
N TYR A 583 -10.32 11.67 7.36
CA TYR A 583 -11.51 10.80 7.43
C TYR A 583 -11.16 9.30 7.35
N PRO A 584 -10.31 8.78 8.25
CA PRO A 584 -9.95 7.37 8.26
C PRO A 584 -11.15 6.47 8.56
N THR A 585 -11.13 5.25 8.04
CA THR A 585 -12.20 4.27 8.22
C THR A 585 -11.71 2.95 8.83
N SER A 586 -10.40 2.76 8.87
CA SER A 586 -9.76 1.58 9.46
C SER A 586 -8.35 1.88 9.94
N GLY A 587 -7.83 1.04 10.83
CA GLY A 587 -6.46 1.12 11.31
C GLY A 587 -6.32 1.70 12.72
N VAL A 588 -5.08 1.97 13.08
CA VAL A 588 -4.69 2.45 14.42
C VAL A 588 -3.61 3.52 14.31
N PHE A 589 -3.80 4.61 15.02
CA PHE A 589 -2.78 5.61 15.30
C PHE A 589 -2.59 5.72 16.81
N TRP A 590 -1.35 5.82 17.27
CA TRP A 590 -1.04 6.30 18.62
C TRP A 590 0.29 7.02 18.63
N SER A 591 0.44 7.97 19.52
CA SER A 591 1.67 8.73 19.73
C SER A 591 1.83 9.15 21.18
N ILE A 592 3.03 8.99 21.73
CA ILE A 592 3.45 9.47 23.05
C ILE A 592 4.63 10.40 22.83
N ARG A 593 4.53 11.65 23.31
CA ARG A 593 5.47 12.74 23.01
C ARG A 593 5.85 13.53 24.25
N PRO A 594 6.80 13.05 25.08
CA PRO A 594 7.48 13.92 26.05
C PRO A 594 8.36 14.94 25.33
N ARG A 595 8.32 16.19 25.78
CA ARG A 595 9.06 17.32 25.24
C ARG A 595 9.47 18.26 26.34
N PHE A 596 10.65 18.86 26.20
CA PHE A 596 11.10 20.00 26.98
C PHE A 596 11.44 21.14 26.03
N THR A 597 10.79 22.31 26.18
CA THR A 597 11.04 23.48 25.34
C THR A 597 11.54 24.64 26.20
N TYR A 598 12.70 25.19 25.85
CA TYR A 598 13.20 26.46 26.33
C TYR A 598 12.80 27.56 25.36
N VAL A 599 12.16 28.64 25.88
CA VAL A 599 11.69 29.78 25.08
C VAL A 599 12.23 31.06 25.66
N VAL A 600 12.69 31.96 24.78
CA VAL A 600 13.05 33.34 25.12
C VAL A 600 12.07 34.24 24.38
N GLU A 601 11.20 34.91 25.12
CA GLU A 601 10.13 35.76 24.61
C GLU A 601 10.54 37.23 24.55
N GLU A 602 10.16 37.91 23.48
CA GLU A 602 10.22 39.34 23.28
C GLU A 602 8.86 39.85 22.85
N TYR A 603 8.45 41.02 23.35
CA TYR A 603 7.18 41.64 22.97
C TYR A 603 7.35 43.18 22.88
N SER A 604 6.70 43.74 21.83
CA SER A 604 6.62 45.19 21.60
C SER A 604 5.17 45.57 21.32
N PRO A 605 4.56 46.50 22.08
CA PRO A 605 3.21 46.96 21.85
C PRO A 605 3.08 47.73 20.54
N GLY A 606 1.90 47.66 19.91
CA GLY A 606 1.50 48.48 18.77
C GLY A 606 0.85 49.79 19.18
N SER A 607 0.40 50.58 18.19
CA SER A 607 -0.20 51.91 18.44
C SER A 607 -1.56 51.86 19.12
N THR A 608 -2.27 50.74 19.01
CA THR A 608 -3.60 50.54 19.63
C THR A 608 -3.50 50.08 21.09
N ASN A 609 -2.29 49.82 21.59
CA ASN A 609 -2.07 49.36 22.96
C ASN A 609 -1.36 50.41 23.82
N HIS A 610 -2.12 51.12 24.62
CA HIS A 610 -1.62 52.23 25.43
C HIS A 610 -1.11 51.80 26.81
N THR A 611 -1.29 50.54 27.23
CA THR A 611 -0.99 50.06 28.57
C THR A 611 0.14 49.02 28.63
N ALA A 612 0.57 48.51 27.51
CA ALA A 612 1.53 47.42 27.47
C ALA A 612 2.98 47.86 27.61
N ILE A 613 3.74 47.08 28.33
CA ILE A 613 5.19 47.28 28.57
C ILE A 613 5.98 46.43 27.57
N HIS A 614 7.09 46.98 27.07
CA HIS A 614 8.05 46.17 26.27
C HIS A 614 8.66 45.07 27.11
N ILE A 615 8.65 43.86 26.62
CA ILE A 615 9.31 42.70 27.24
C ILE A 615 10.48 42.28 26.38
N LYS A 616 11.65 42.15 27.01
CA LYS A 616 12.86 41.65 26.35
C LYS A 616 13.44 40.47 27.15
N GLY A 617 13.62 39.36 26.47
CA GLY A 617 14.35 38.21 26.99
C GLY A 617 13.69 37.46 28.16
N LYS A 618 12.34 37.46 28.23
CA LYS A 618 11.61 36.66 29.22
C LYS A 618 11.74 35.17 28.90
N LYS A 619 12.24 34.41 29.89
CA LYS A 619 12.56 32.99 29.71
C LYS A 619 11.44 32.10 30.21
N HIS A 620 11.14 31.03 29.44
CA HIS A 620 10.16 30.02 29.82
C HIS A 620 10.78 28.63 29.66
N ASN A 621 10.53 27.76 30.66
CA ASN A 621 10.84 26.33 30.63
C ASN A 621 9.50 25.58 30.55
N ILE A 622 9.27 24.83 29.48
CA ILE A 622 7.98 24.21 29.18
C ILE A 622 8.16 22.70 29.04
N PRO A 623 8.14 21.95 30.15
CA PRO A 623 7.97 20.51 30.05
C PRO A 623 6.53 20.19 29.59
N SER A 624 6.38 19.26 28.66
CA SER A 624 5.08 18.85 28.16
C SER A 624 5.07 17.37 27.81
N LEU A 625 3.90 16.77 27.95
CA LEU A 625 3.60 15.41 27.52
C LEU A 625 2.29 15.44 26.74
N ARG A 626 2.29 14.90 25.51
CA ARG A 626 1.06 14.68 24.75
C ARG A 626 0.92 13.21 24.43
N ILE A 627 -0.27 12.64 24.68
CA ILE A 627 -0.63 11.28 24.37
C ILE A 627 -1.85 11.34 23.47
N THR A 628 -1.72 10.79 22.25
CA THR A 628 -2.82 10.73 21.29
C THR A 628 -3.06 9.27 20.87
N GLY A 629 -4.31 8.88 20.74
CA GLY A 629 -4.71 7.57 20.25
C GLY A 629 -5.95 7.66 19.40
N GLU A 630 -6.01 6.84 18.36
CA GLU A 630 -7.17 6.72 17.45
C GLU A 630 -7.21 5.29 16.91
N ARG A 631 -8.37 4.66 16.95
CA ARG A 631 -8.56 3.29 16.47
C ARG A 631 -9.92 3.13 15.86
N TYR A 632 -9.96 2.48 14.68
CA TYR A 632 -11.18 2.09 14.00
C TYR A 632 -11.35 0.58 14.04
N LEU A 633 -12.56 0.12 14.38
CA LEU A 633 -12.99 -1.26 14.36
C LEU A 633 -14.05 -1.39 13.28
N ARG A 634 -13.82 -2.30 12.33
CA ARG A 634 -14.79 -2.61 11.29
C ARG A 634 -15.72 -3.70 11.82
N ALA A 635 -17.02 -3.39 11.92
CA ALA A 635 -18.03 -4.36 12.35
C ALA A 635 -18.44 -5.27 11.19
N ASP A 636 -18.68 -4.67 10.00
CA ASP A 636 -19.03 -5.37 8.76
C ASP A 636 -18.59 -4.59 7.51
N LYS A 637 -19.13 -4.92 6.33
CA LYS A 637 -18.83 -4.20 5.07
C LYS A 637 -19.37 -2.76 5.08
N ILE A 638 -20.44 -2.48 5.82
CA ILE A 638 -21.17 -1.20 5.82
C ILE A 638 -20.72 -0.32 6.97
N PHE A 639 -20.53 -0.85 8.16
CA PHE A 639 -20.33 -0.10 9.38
C PHE A 639 -18.92 -0.26 9.99
N SER A 640 -18.36 0.86 10.44
CA SER A 640 -17.18 0.91 11.29
C SER A 640 -17.39 1.90 12.40
N ILE A 641 -16.75 1.69 13.53
CA ILE A 641 -16.71 2.64 14.64
C ILE A 641 -15.27 2.96 15.00
N GLY A 642 -14.96 4.24 15.04
CA GLY A 642 -13.70 4.77 15.54
C GLY A 642 -13.84 5.35 16.93
N ALA A 643 -12.76 5.34 17.69
CA ALA A 643 -12.62 6.09 18.94
C ALA A 643 -11.26 6.76 19.00
N SER A 644 -11.22 7.99 19.51
CA SER A 644 -9.95 8.71 19.70
C SER A 644 -9.86 9.37 21.07
N MET A 645 -8.62 9.60 21.50
CA MET A 645 -8.29 10.35 22.71
C MET A 645 -7.11 11.27 22.44
N ASP A 646 -7.09 12.44 23.10
CA ASP A 646 -5.98 13.39 23.08
C ASP A 646 -5.79 13.97 24.48
N MET A 647 -4.65 13.73 25.09
CA MET A 647 -4.32 14.21 26.43
C MET A 647 -3.05 15.05 26.35
N VAL A 648 -3.10 16.22 26.92
CA VAL A 648 -1.96 17.12 27.02
C VAL A 648 -1.76 17.56 28.45
N MET A 649 -0.51 17.49 28.90
CA MET A 649 -0.03 18.05 30.14
C MET A 649 1.16 18.97 29.82
N SER A 650 1.04 20.24 30.09
CA SER A 650 2.11 21.22 29.88
C SER A 650 2.19 22.20 31.05
N GLN A 651 3.41 22.36 31.61
CA GLN A 651 3.69 23.34 32.62
C GLN A 651 4.34 24.56 31.96
N LYS A 652 3.49 25.47 31.51
CA LYS A 652 3.89 26.69 30.81
C LYS A 652 3.67 27.89 31.73
N GLY A 653 4.68 28.75 31.86
CA GLY A 653 4.55 30.07 32.50
C GLY A 653 3.68 31.01 31.64
N LYS A 654 3.22 32.13 32.26
CA LYS A 654 2.45 33.17 31.53
C LYS A 654 3.34 33.91 30.54
N PHE A 655 2.94 33.94 29.29
CA PHE A 655 3.56 34.77 28.24
C PHE A 655 3.18 36.27 28.46
N ALA A 656 3.64 37.13 27.55
CA ALA A 656 3.50 38.57 27.68
C ALA A 656 2.03 39.03 27.77
N ASN A 657 1.17 38.47 26.94
CA ASN A 657 -0.21 38.89 26.81
C ASN A 657 -1.12 37.71 26.41
N TYR A 658 -2.43 38.00 26.30
CA TYR A 658 -3.45 37.00 25.96
C TYR A 658 -3.11 36.22 24.69
N TYR A 659 -2.82 36.89 23.56
CA TYR A 659 -2.60 36.22 22.29
C TYR A 659 -1.29 35.44 22.22
N SER A 660 -0.21 35.99 22.82
CA SER A 660 1.07 35.27 22.94
C SER A 660 0.89 33.99 23.77
N ASP A 661 0.09 34.05 24.83
CA ASP A 661 -0.18 32.89 25.69
C ASP A 661 -1.08 31.87 24.96
N LEU A 662 -2.14 32.34 24.30
CA LEU A 662 -3.10 31.52 23.56
C LEU A 662 -2.43 30.77 22.40
N LEU A 663 -1.63 31.47 21.58
CA LEU A 663 -0.96 30.87 20.42
C LEU A 663 0.11 29.84 20.80
N ALA A 664 0.69 29.96 22.00
CA ALA A 664 1.63 28.98 22.56
C ALA A 664 0.95 27.78 23.23
N MET A 665 -0.38 27.81 23.41
CA MET A 665 -1.13 26.69 23.99
C MET A 665 -1.39 25.58 22.97
N PRO A 666 -1.33 24.30 23.38
CA PRO A 666 -1.85 23.19 22.61
C PRO A 666 -3.34 23.35 22.30
N VAL A 667 -3.75 22.90 21.12
CA VAL A 667 -5.14 22.96 20.63
C VAL A 667 -5.69 21.55 20.38
N TYR A 668 -6.98 21.36 20.68
CA TYR A 668 -7.71 20.15 20.32
C TYR A 668 -8.41 20.33 18.97
N GLN A 669 -8.11 19.47 18.00
CA GLN A 669 -8.55 19.58 16.61
C GLN A 669 -9.02 18.22 16.08
N PRO A 670 -10.24 17.76 16.45
CA PRO A 670 -10.74 16.44 16.08
C PRO A 670 -11.22 16.33 14.62
N VAL A 671 -11.36 17.46 13.91
CA VAL A 671 -11.86 17.53 12.54
C VAL A 671 -10.91 18.33 11.65
N PRO A 672 -10.79 18.04 10.34
CA PRO A 672 -9.75 18.63 9.48
C PRO A 672 -9.74 20.17 9.46
N HIS A 673 -10.89 20.83 9.33
CA HIS A 673 -10.94 22.28 9.23
C HIS A 673 -10.68 23.02 10.57
N ALA A 674 -10.76 22.32 11.71
CA ALA A 674 -10.42 22.91 13.00
C ALA A 674 -8.99 23.45 13.06
N THR A 675 -8.10 22.92 12.21
CA THR A 675 -6.71 23.40 12.10
C THR A 675 -6.61 24.85 11.59
N THR A 676 -7.64 25.36 10.93
CA THR A 676 -7.67 26.68 10.30
C THR A 676 -8.34 27.75 11.14
N LEU A 677 -9.00 27.35 12.21
CA LEU A 677 -9.68 28.24 13.15
C LEU A 677 -8.74 28.55 14.34
N LEU A 678 -8.88 29.75 14.91
CA LEU A 678 -8.12 30.10 16.11
C LEU A 678 -8.48 29.20 17.30
N MET A 679 -9.75 28.78 17.40
CA MET A 679 -10.25 27.79 18.37
C MET A 679 -9.91 28.15 19.83
N GLU A 680 -10.18 29.38 20.28
CA GLU A 680 -9.81 29.86 21.61
C GLU A 680 -10.32 28.94 22.73
N GLY A 681 -11.60 28.56 22.70
CA GLY A 681 -12.23 27.71 23.72
C GLY A 681 -11.76 26.25 23.73
N TYR A 682 -11.01 25.81 22.72
CA TYR A 682 -10.47 24.45 22.62
C TYR A 682 -8.95 24.39 22.75
N ARG A 683 -8.40 25.43 23.43
CA ARG A 683 -6.97 25.52 23.80
C ARG A 683 -6.82 25.49 25.31
N ALA A 684 -5.87 24.72 25.78
CA ALA A 684 -5.48 24.72 27.19
C ALA A 684 -4.06 24.15 27.36
N ASN A 685 -3.35 24.57 28.41
CA ASN A 685 -2.05 24.00 28.74
C ASN A 685 -2.16 22.52 29.14
N THR A 686 -3.24 22.18 29.81
CA THR A 686 -3.54 20.80 30.23
C THR A 686 -5.01 20.51 29.91
N PHE A 687 -5.26 19.43 29.18
CA PHE A 687 -6.62 18.98 28.83
C PHE A 687 -6.65 17.48 28.58
N GLY A 688 -7.84 16.92 28.67
CA GLY A 688 -8.22 15.62 28.15
C GLY A 688 -9.36 15.76 27.14
N ALA A 689 -9.30 15.02 26.05
CA ALA A 689 -10.37 14.98 25.07
C ALA A 689 -10.59 13.56 24.57
N VAL A 690 -11.84 13.23 24.26
CA VAL A 690 -12.25 11.95 23.70
C VAL A 690 -13.23 12.18 22.55
N ALA A 691 -13.23 11.27 21.57
CA ALA A 691 -14.21 11.31 20.49
C ALA A 691 -14.60 9.91 20.03
N LEU A 692 -15.81 9.81 19.48
CA LEU A 692 -16.32 8.66 18.74
C LEU A 692 -16.52 9.04 17.28
N HIS A 693 -16.20 8.09 16.38
CA HIS A 693 -16.23 8.28 14.95
C HIS A 693 -17.02 7.15 14.26
N PRO A 694 -18.35 7.14 14.31
CA PRO A 694 -19.18 6.26 13.50
C PRO A 694 -18.96 6.51 12.00
N VAL A 695 -18.80 5.44 11.22
CA VAL A 695 -18.61 5.48 9.76
C VAL A 695 -19.60 4.53 9.10
N ILE A 696 -20.41 5.05 8.17
CA ILE A 696 -21.36 4.27 7.38
C ILE A 696 -20.92 4.31 5.91
N ARG A 697 -20.62 3.14 5.32
CA ARG A 697 -20.20 3.03 3.91
C ARG A 697 -21.42 2.77 3.03
N PHE A 698 -21.55 3.57 1.98
CA PHE A 698 -22.51 3.37 0.89
C PHE A 698 -21.90 2.61 -0.27
N ALA A 699 -20.57 2.81 -0.47
CA ALA A 699 -19.72 2.09 -1.42
C ALA A 699 -18.28 2.07 -0.88
N ASP A 700 -17.39 1.32 -1.51
CA ASP A 700 -16.00 1.17 -1.04
C ASP A 700 -15.28 2.49 -0.78
N LYS A 701 -15.59 3.53 -1.57
CA LYS A 701 -14.95 4.85 -1.51
C LYS A 701 -15.89 5.99 -1.13
N ILE A 702 -17.19 5.72 -0.85
CA ILE A 702 -18.19 6.70 -0.50
C ILE A 702 -18.80 6.34 0.86
N TYR A 703 -18.68 7.25 1.83
CA TYR A 703 -19.13 7.00 3.18
C TYR A 703 -19.48 8.27 3.93
N LEU A 704 -20.35 8.13 4.92
CA LEU A 704 -20.63 9.15 5.93
C LEU A 704 -19.68 8.92 7.10
N HIS A 705 -18.84 9.91 7.40
CA HIS A 705 -17.96 9.93 8.58
C HIS A 705 -18.53 10.94 9.58
N THR A 706 -18.87 10.49 10.77
CA THR A 706 -19.37 11.36 11.82
C THR A 706 -18.39 11.41 12.99
N THR A 707 -18.40 12.50 13.73
CA THR A 707 -17.55 12.69 14.92
C THR A 707 -18.33 13.35 16.01
N GLY A 708 -18.39 12.73 17.19
CA GLY A 708 -18.86 13.34 18.43
C GLY A 708 -17.69 13.42 19.40
N ALA A 709 -17.26 14.63 19.76
CA ALA A 709 -16.07 14.86 20.57
C ALA A 709 -16.37 15.69 21.81
N PHE A 710 -15.70 15.38 22.92
CA PHE A 710 -15.76 16.12 24.18
C PHE A 710 -14.36 16.56 24.58
N PHE A 711 -14.22 17.84 24.89
CA PHE A 711 -12.99 18.49 25.34
C PHE A 711 -13.14 18.99 26.76
N GLN A 712 -12.25 18.58 27.66
CA GLN A 712 -12.20 19.00 29.05
C GLN A 712 -10.87 19.68 29.36
N PRO A 713 -10.83 21.02 29.43
CA PRO A 713 -9.63 21.72 29.89
C PRO A 713 -9.47 21.60 31.41
N TYR A 714 -8.24 21.61 31.87
CA TYR A 714 -7.95 21.73 33.29
C TYR A 714 -8.19 23.17 33.78
N ARG A 715 -7.83 24.17 32.95
CA ARG A 715 -8.13 25.60 33.13
C ARG A 715 -8.31 26.27 31.77
N HIS A 716 -9.24 27.18 31.65
CA HIS A 716 -9.38 28.07 30.49
C HIS A 716 -8.55 29.34 30.68
N ILE A 717 -8.12 29.91 29.56
CA ILE A 717 -7.61 31.29 29.50
C ILE A 717 -8.80 32.23 29.28
N THR A 718 -8.87 33.33 30.01
CA THR A 718 -9.90 34.36 29.88
C THR A 718 -9.24 35.70 29.58
N LYS A 719 -9.66 36.35 28.49
CA LYS A 719 -9.18 37.67 28.06
C LYS A 719 -9.65 38.74 29.02
N GLY A 720 -8.77 39.63 29.41
CA GLY A 720 -9.09 40.80 30.25
C GLY A 720 -9.85 41.86 29.46
N ALA A 721 -10.56 42.77 30.14
CA ALA A 721 -11.33 43.87 29.54
C ALA A 721 -10.44 44.85 28.72
N ASP A 722 -9.17 44.92 29.03
CA ASP A 722 -8.15 45.72 28.29
C ASP A 722 -7.69 45.06 26.98
N GLY A 723 -8.18 43.82 26.65
CA GLY A 723 -7.77 43.04 25.50
C GLY A 723 -6.36 42.49 25.57
N TRP A 724 -5.52 42.90 26.52
CA TRP A 724 -4.12 42.54 26.68
C TRP A 724 -3.85 41.58 27.83
N SER A 725 -4.40 41.88 29.03
CA SER A 725 -4.24 41.03 30.21
C SER A 725 -5.08 39.74 30.08
N PHE A 726 -4.75 38.76 30.89
CA PHE A 726 -5.46 37.51 30.96
C PHE A 726 -5.37 36.84 32.33
N SER A 727 -6.36 36.02 32.60
CA SER A 727 -6.38 35.16 33.79
C SER A 727 -6.70 33.72 33.39
N TYR A 728 -6.48 32.79 34.29
CA TYR A 728 -6.93 31.41 34.16
C TYR A 728 -8.14 31.18 35.02
N SER A 729 -9.12 30.44 34.48
CA SER A 729 -10.31 30.02 35.22
C SER A 729 -9.97 29.16 36.43
N GLU A 730 -10.98 28.86 37.24
CA GLU A 730 -10.93 27.78 38.23
C GLU A 730 -10.57 26.45 37.56
N LYS A 731 -10.18 25.46 38.38
CA LYS A 731 -9.88 24.10 37.91
C LYS A 731 -11.13 23.40 37.41
N MET A 732 -10.99 22.64 36.33
CA MET A 732 -12.07 21.82 35.75
C MET A 732 -13.34 22.62 35.41
N PRO A 733 -13.22 23.71 34.62
CA PRO A 733 -14.41 24.44 34.16
C PRO A 733 -15.29 23.56 33.25
N ARG A 734 -16.47 24.06 32.86
CA ARG A 734 -17.36 23.32 31.96
C ARG A 734 -16.65 22.93 30.65
N GLY A 735 -16.72 21.66 30.30
CA GLY A 735 -16.16 21.14 29.04
C GLY A 735 -17.00 21.52 27.82
N HIS A 736 -16.44 21.33 26.64
CA HIS A 736 -16.99 21.72 25.35
C HIS A 736 -17.22 20.52 24.43
N TRP A 737 -18.25 20.58 23.60
CA TRP A 737 -18.60 19.55 22.63
C TRP A 737 -18.33 20.01 21.22
N ILE A 738 -17.94 19.06 20.36
CA ILE A 738 -17.84 19.22 18.92
C ILE A 738 -18.61 18.05 18.29
N ALA A 739 -19.47 18.36 17.33
CA ALA A 739 -20.15 17.36 16.53
C ALA A 739 -19.90 17.66 15.04
N ASN A 740 -19.54 16.65 14.26
CA ASN A 740 -19.30 16.77 12.82
C ASN A 740 -19.98 15.64 12.05
N ALA A 741 -20.50 15.95 10.88
CA ALA A 741 -20.93 14.97 9.89
C ALA A 741 -20.33 15.36 8.54
N ALA A 742 -19.67 14.40 7.89
CA ALA A 742 -19.01 14.57 6.60
C ALA A 742 -19.37 13.43 5.66
N LEU A 743 -20.01 13.74 4.54
CA LEU A 743 -20.15 12.84 3.41
C LEU A 743 -18.85 12.91 2.61
N VAL A 744 -18.14 11.78 2.47
CA VAL A 744 -16.80 11.71 1.89
C VAL A 744 -16.78 10.76 0.70
N TRP A 745 -16.22 11.24 -0.41
CA TRP A 745 -15.84 10.42 -1.54
C TRP A 745 -14.31 10.43 -1.67
N GLN A 746 -13.68 9.25 -1.51
CA GLN A 746 -12.24 9.09 -1.75
C GLN A 746 -11.98 8.95 -3.25
N SER A 747 -11.90 10.09 -3.94
CA SER A 747 -11.65 10.13 -5.38
C SER A 747 -10.16 9.81 -5.70
N PRO A 748 -9.82 9.48 -6.95
CA PRO A 748 -8.43 9.26 -7.37
C PRO A 748 -7.51 10.48 -7.18
N ILE A 749 -8.10 11.68 -7.14
CA ILE A 749 -7.38 12.95 -6.97
C ILE A 749 -7.48 13.51 -5.54
N GLY A 750 -7.84 12.68 -4.55
CA GLY A 750 -7.98 13.05 -3.15
C GLY A 750 -9.43 13.08 -2.66
N PRO A 751 -9.66 13.31 -1.35
CA PRO A 751 -10.99 13.30 -0.78
C PRO A 751 -11.82 14.50 -1.26
N VAL A 752 -13.08 14.23 -1.63
CA VAL A 752 -14.14 15.23 -1.82
C VAL A 752 -15.08 15.09 -0.63
N SER A 753 -15.31 16.17 0.11
CA SER A 753 -16.16 16.13 1.30
C SER A 753 -17.16 17.28 1.37
N LEU A 754 -18.40 16.94 1.71
CA LEU A 754 -19.44 17.87 2.15
C LEU A 754 -19.62 17.65 3.65
N SER A 755 -19.34 18.66 4.45
CA SER A 755 -19.35 18.52 5.91
C SER A 755 -20.05 19.68 6.61
N THR A 756 -20.58 19.42 7.81
CA THR A 756 -21.02 20.44 8.74
C THR A 756 -20.50 20.11 10.13
N THR A 757 -20.06 21.14 10.86
CA THR A 757 -19.54 20.99 12.22
C THR A 757 -20.22 21.93 13.16
N TYR A 758 -20.61 21.41 14.31
CA TYR A 758 -21.14 22.17 15.43
C TYR A 758 -20.09 22.29 16.54
N TYR A 759 -19.89 23.51 17.03
CA TYR A 759 -19.06 23.81 18.20
C TYR A 759 -19.92 24.35 19.32
N SER A 760 -19.88 23.76 20.52
CA SER A 760 -20.66 24.23 21.67
C SER A 760 -20.12 25.54 22.27
N HIS A 761 -18.88 25.90 21.98
CA HIS A 761 -18.21 27.12 22.39
C HIS A 761 -17.66 27.86 21.18
N GLY A 762 -17.72 29.19 21.20
CA GLY A 762 -17.30 30.09 20.13
C GLY A 762 -18.42 30.97 19.63
N GLU A 763 -18.09 32.05 18.98
CA GLU A 763 -19.06 33.06 18.45
C GLU A 763 -19.99 32.40 17.42
N TYR A 764 -19.42 31.50 16.62
CA TYR A 764 -20.16 30.76 15.61
C TYR A 764 -20.22 29.30 15.97
N LYS A 765 -21.44 28.74 15.95
CA LYS A 765 -21.67 27.35 16.33
C LYS A 765 -21.63 26.39 15.17
N TRP A 766 -22.00 26.79 13.95
CA TRP A 766 -22.11 25.91 12.78
C TRP A 766 -21.15 26.30 11.67
N TYR A 767 -20.44 25.29 11.13
CA TYR A 767 -19.47 25.44 10.04
C TYR A 767 -19.75 24.45 8.91
N PRO A 768 -20.60 24.81 7.92
CA PRO A 768 -20.77 24.04 6.70
C PRO A 768 -19.58 24.27 5.77
N GLN A 769 -19.09 23.20 5.14
CA GLN A 769 -17.95 23.24 4.23
C GLN A 769 -18.06 22.23 3.10
N ILE A 770 -17.56 22.62 1.92
CA ILE A 770 -17.24 21.73 0.81
C ILE A 770 -15.74 21.80 0.62
N ASN A 771 -15.06 20.63 0.56
CA ASN A 771 -13.63 20.55 0.34
C ASN A 771 -13.31 19.51 -0.74
N ILE A 772 -12.34 19.83 -1.58
CA ILE A 772 -11.78 18.94 -2.60
C ILE A 772 -10.27 18.94 -2.41
N GLY A 773 -9.69 17.78 -2.06
CA GLY A 773 -8.26 17.62 -1.85
C GLY A 773 -7.85 17.49 -0.39
N LEU A 774 -6.56 17.66 -0.12
CA LEU A 774 -5.91 17.39 1.16
C LEU A 774 -5.60 18.70 1.90
N LEU A 775 -6.39 19.01 2.94
CA LEU A 775 -6.14 20.13 3.84
C LEU A 775 -5.09 19.73 4.88
N LEU A 776 -3.82 19.76 4.49
CA LEU A 776 -2.68 19.38 5.33
C LEU A 776 -1.61 20.48 5.30
N PHE A 777 -1.08 20.80 6.47
CA PHE A 777 -0.07 21.84 6.69
C PHE A 777 1.19 21.26 7.33
N ASN A 778 2.32 21.97 7.20
CA ASN A 778 3.47 21.66 8.03
C ASN A 778 3.13 21.96 9.49
N LYS A 779 3.46 21.04 10.39
CA LYS A 779 3.19 21.20 11.81
C LYS A 779 4.11 22.26 12.42
N LYS A 780 3.59 23.00 13.37
CA LYS A 780 4.35 23.98 14.14
C LYS A 780 5.41 23.30 15.00
N SER A 781 6.48 24.02 15.35
CA SER A 781 7.57 23.49 16.17
C SER A 781 7.10 23.03 17.56
N MET A 782 6.12 23.69 18.14
CA MET A 782 5.58 23.38 19.46
C MET A 782 4.42 22.36 19.46
N GLU A 783 3.85 22.02 18.32
CA GLU A 783 2.72 21.07 18.21
C GLU A 783 3.15 19.61 17.94
N ASP A 784 4.38 19.40 17.50
CA ASP A 784 4.87 18.08 17.08
C ASP A 784 5.61 17.35 18.19
#